data_1c9b2ad4eab8b390248473fce888c415
#
_entry.id   1c9b2ad4eab8b390248473fce888c415
#
_cell.length_a   1.000
_cell.length_b   1.000
_cell.length_c   1.000
_cell.angle_alpha   90.00
_cell.angle_beta   90.00
_cell.angle_gamma   90.00
#
_symmetry.space_group_name_H-M   'P 1'
#
loop_
_entity.id
_entity.type
_entity.pdbx_description
1 polymer ?
#
loop_
_entity_poly.entity_id
_entity_poly.type
_entity_poly.pdbx_seq_one_letter_code
_entity_poly.pdbx_strand_id
1 'polypeptide(L)'
;MTRPQDALPIDAVLPDIQAALSASPNLVIVAPPGAGKTTRVPLALLDAEWARGGKLILLEPRRLAARAAASRMATTLGEQIGETVGLRMRLESRVSAKTRIEVVTEGVFARMILDDPALDGVAGVLFDEYHERSLDADLGLALALDAQSGLRDDLRLVAMSATLDGARVSALMGDAPTIVSEGRAFDVETRYLGRDPNERIEDAVAGAAVRALREEKGSVLVLAFLPGQGEIMRVAARLEEARLGGVDVAPLYGALDRGEQDRAISPSPPGRRKVVLATSIAETSLTIEGVRVVVDSGLSRVQRYEPDLGLSRLETVRAARASVDQRRGRAGRTEPGVCYRLWDEPQTASLPAFAAPEILAADLSSLALDLAAWGVSEPGQLAWLDPPPAPAWKEAVALDRELGALDADGRLTEEGRALRALPLPPRLARMVLEAARHGEAERAAELAMLLSERGLGGNDADLSHRLERLRSDGSKRGRDAKRLAANWARMAKAALPLPQPSPASRERGQTAAFIGNADRERPLSRVSGGGTGRGPFQRAGAGAFSDGVLIALAYPDRLAKSRGARGDFLMANGRAASLPIEDPLSRAPFLAVAELTGRAAQARILAACALDPEEVEDIAGERIEARDEMVFDPATASLRRRRFRRLGAIRLSEQNLSVEADEEAARVLARGIAALGVSRLPWTKGQAQLRDRVAFLHKAEGEEWPDLSDQALAESVEEWLAPYIVGRVRLEDITPSDLDGALAASLPYDLMRRLDVEAPSHFETPAGARHALDYAAPNGPLLSVRVQELYGLSQHPTLARGRVPLTLELLSPAHRPIQTTRDLPSFWAGSWNEVKKEMKGRYPRHLWPDDPASALATTRAKPRG
;
A
#
# COMPACT_ATOMS: atom_id res chain seq x y z
N MET A 1 -29.34 -43.34 30.34
CA MET A 1 -28.10 -44.09 30.66
C MET A 1 -27.38 -44.40 29.37
N THR A 2 -26.33 -43.69 29.04
CA THR A 2 -25.47 -43.91 27.86
C THR A 2 -24.77 -45.26 28.00
N ARG A 3 -24.72 -46.04 26.90
CA ARG A 3 -23.95 -47.30 26.89
C ARG A 3 -22.48 -47.01 27.15
N PRO A 4 -21.73 -47.86 27.87
CA PRO A 4 -20.31 -47.64 28.20
C PRO A 4 -19.40 -47.39 27.01
N GLN A 5 -19.82 -47.75 25.78
CA GLN A 5 -19.10 -47.56 24.53
C GLN A 5 -19.23 -46.11 23.95
N ASP A 6 -20.13 -45.27 24.47
CA ASP A 6 -20.41 -43.90 24.00
C ASP A 6 -19.79 -42.81 24.88
N ALA A 7 -19.04 -43.17 25.93
CA ALA A 7 -18.43 -42.20 26.86
C ALA A 7 -17.21 -41.52 26.20
N LEU A 8 -17.28 -40.18 26.10
CA LEU A 8 -16.22 -39.30 25.62
C LEU A 8 -15.34 -38.77 26.75
N PRO A 9 -14.09 -38.45 26.56
CA PRO A 9 -13.20 -37.93 27.61
C PRO A 9 -13.75 -36.73 28.37
N ILE A 10 -14.46 -35.82 27.71
CA ILE A 10 -15.05 -34.63 28.32
C ILE A 10 -16.13 -34.98 29.38
N ASP A 11 -16.78 -36.13 29.24
CA ASP A 11 -17.88 -36.56 30.13
C ASP A 11 -17.40 -36.66 31.58
N ALA A 12 -16.13 -36.97 31.82
CA ALA A 12 -15.55 -37.08 33.15
C ALA A 12 -15.45 -35.73 33.89
N VAL A 13 -15.33 -34.63 33.18
CA VAL A 13 -15.18 -33.28 33.75
C VAL A 13 -16.44 -32.41 33.62
N LEU A 14 -17.55 -32.93 33.07
CA LEU A 14 -18.79 -32.17 32.96
C LEU A 14 -19.33 -31.68 34.32
N PRO A 15 -19.28 -32.47 35.42
CA PRO A 15 -19.68 -31.98 36.73
C PRO A 15 -18.84 -30.78 37.20
N ASP A 16 -17.55 -30.80 36.95
CA ASP A 16 -16.63 -29.70 37.32
C ASP A 16 -16.92 -28.45 36.51
N ILE A 17 -17.24 -28.62 35.22
CA ILE A 17 -17.65 -27.53 34.30
C ILE A 17 -18.93 -26.86 34.81
N GLN A 18 -19.95 -27.67 35.24
CA GLN A 18 -21.20 -27.14 35.79
C GLN A 18 -20.96 -26.39 37.10
N ALA A 19 -20.13 -26.97 38.01
CA ALA A 19 -19.80 -26.36 39.29
C ALA A 19 -19.03 -25.05 39.11
N ALA A 20 -18.04 -25.02 38.18
CA ALA A 20 -17.27 -23.82 37.87
C ALA A 20 -18.14 -22.68 37.33
N LEU A 21 -19.06 -22.97 36.40
CA LEU A 21 -19.97 -21.97 35.83
C LEU A 21 -21.09 -21.54 36.81
N SER A 22 -21.33 -22.28 37.82
CA SER A 22 -22.21 -21.84 38.91
C SER A 22 -21.51 -20.86 39.87
N ALA A 23 -20.19 -20.99 40.03
CA ALA A 23 -19.37 -20.16 40.90
C ALA A 23 -18.72 -18.94 40.19
N SER A 24 -18.45 -19.05 38.90
CA SER A 24 -17.79 -18.01 38.08
C SER A 24 -18.58 -17.74 36.80
N PRO A 25 -18.66 -16.48 36.34
CA PRO A 25 -19.31 -16.18 35.08
C PRO A 25 -18.48 -16.64 33.87
N ASN A 26 -17.19 -16.84 34.01
CA ASN A 26 -16.27 -17.18 32.91
C ASN A 26 -15.57 -18.52 33.18
N LEU A 27 -15.30 -19.28 32.12
CA LEU A 27 -14.61 -20.57 32.15
C LEU A 27 -13.76 -20.80 30.91
N VAL A 28 -12.58 -21.38 31.10
CA VAL A 28 -11.76 -21.89 30.01
C VAL A 28 -11.74 -23.42 30.08
N ILE A 29 -12.01 -24.08 28.93
CA ILE A 29 -11.97 -25.53 28.80
C ILE A 29 -10.86 -25.89 27.80
N VAL A 30 -9.91 -26.70 28.26
CA VAL A 30 -8.83 -27.23 27.41
C VAL A 30 -9.07 -28.74 27.24
N ALA A 31 -9.33 -29.11 25.98
CA ALA A 31 -9.57 -30.53 25.66
C ALA A 31 -9.12 -30.81 24.21
N PRO A 32 -8.44 -31.93 23.96
CA PRO A 32 -7.95 -32.28 22.63
C PRO A 32 -9.12 -32.47 21.65
N PRO A 33 -8.84 -32.38 20.32
CA PRO A 33 -9.87 -32.64 19.33
C PRO A 33 -10.45 -34.05 19.46
N GLY A 34 -11.79 -34.15 19.39
CA GLY A 34 -12.49 -35.44 19.56
C GLY A 34 -12.83 -35.81 21.01
N ALA A 35 -12.43 -35.02 22.02
CA ALA A 35 -12.83 -35.24 23.40
C ALA A 35 -14.35 -35.05 23.64
N GLY A 36 -15.07 -34.42 22.71
CA GLY A 36 -16.52 -34.22 22.80
C GLY A 36 -16.94 -32.83 23.30
N LYS A 37 -16.00 -31.87 23.48
CA LYS A 37 -16.27 -30.53 23.98
C LYS A 37 -17.44 -29.85 23.24
N THR A 38 -17.40 -29.82 21.94
CA THR A 38 -18.36 -29.15 21.03
C THR A 38 -19.79 -29.66 21.19
N THR A 39 -19.98 -30.98 21.43
CA THR A 39 -21.29 -31.62 21.38
C THR A 39 -21.85 -32.02 22.75
N ARG A 40 -20.97 -32.22 23.76
CA ARG A 40 -21.37 -32.64 25.09
C ARG A 40 -21.54 -31.46 26.05
N VAL A 41 -20.60 -30.46 26.00
CA VAL A 41 -20.65 -29.35 26.92
C VAL A 41 -21.95 -28.53 26.79
N PRO A 42 -22.39 -28.08 25.58
CA PRO A 42 -23.62 -27.32 25.45
C PRO A 42 -24.85 -28.11 25.95
N LEU A 43 -24.90 -29.42 25.65
CA LEU A 43 -26.00 -30.28 26.11
C LEU A 43 -26.04 -30.43 27.65
N ALA A 44 -24.86 -30.56 28.26
CA ALA A 44 -24.78 -30.69 29.73
C ALA A 44 -25.17 -29.40 30.49
N LEU A 45 -25.02 -28.24 29.83
CA LEU A 45 -25.33 -26.93 30.40
C LEU A 45 -26.82 -26.52 30.26
N LEU A 46 -27.61 -27.23 29.45
CA LEU A 46 -29.02 -26.91 29.22
C LEU A 46 -29.85 -26.88 30.51
N ASP A 47 -29.55 -27.77 31.47
CA ASP A 47 -30.28 -27.94 32.74
C ASP A 47 -29.68 -27.11 33.88
N ALA A 48 -28.58 -26.42 33.65
CA ALA A 48 -27.95 -25.54 34.61
C ALA A 48 -28.93 -24.42 35.04
N GLU A 49 -28.94 -24.07 36.32
CA GLU A 49 -29.90 -23.10 36.88
C GLU A 49 -29.79 -21.74 36.16
N TRP A 50 -28.57 -21.25 35.92
CA TRP A 50 -28.31 -20.00 35.23
C TRP A 50 -28.72 -20.02 33.76
N ALA A 51 -28.81 -21.20 33.12
CA ALA A 51 -29.23 -21.35 31.73
C ALA A 51 -30.74 -21.47 31.54
N ARG A 52 -31.50 -21.64 32.66
CA ARG A 52 -32.96 -21.78 32.58
C ARG A 52 -33.62 -20.51 32.03
N GLY A 53 -34.42 -20.66 30.98
CA GLY A 53 -35.15 -19.55 30.34
C GLY A 53 -34.35 -18.79 29.28
N GLY A 54 -33.06 -19.00 29.17
CA GLY A 54 -32.23 -18.40 28.14
C GLY A 54 -31.69 -19.41 27.11
N LYS A 55 -31.05 -18.90 26.08
CA LYS A 55 -30.36 -19.67 25.04
C LYS A 55 -28.88 -19.76 25.33
N LEU A 56 -28.25 -20.85 24.89
CA LEU A 56 -26.81 -20.97 24.76
C LEU A 56 -26.43 -20.75 23.29
N ILE A 57 -25.50 -19.83 23.04
CA ILE A 57 -24.92 -19.61 21.71
C ILE A 57 -23.61 -20.38 21.64
N LEU A 58 -23.47 -21.28 20.65
CA LEU A 58 -22.22 -21.99 20.36
C LEU A 58 -21.61 -21.45 19.07
N LEU A 59 -20.44 -20.84 19.18
CA LEU A 59 -19.69 -20.34 18.04
C LEU A 59 -18.82 -21.44 17.47
N GLU A 60 -18.85 -21.55 16.14
CA GLU A 60 -18.01 -22.45 15.38
C GLU A 60 -17.28 -21.67 14.26
N PRO A 61 -15.96 -21.88 14.05
CA PRO A 61 -15.22 -21.12 13.03
C PRO A 61 -15.61 -21.46 11.60
N ARG A 62 -16.25 -22.62 11.39
CA ARG A 62 -16.47 -23.14 10.03
C ARG A 62 -17.91 -23.64 9.83
N ARG A 63 -18.51 -23.31 8.67
CA ARG A 63 -19.90 -23.69 8.33
C ARG A 63 -20.13 -25.20 8.39
N LEU A 64 -19.13 -26.02 7.97
CA LEU A 64 -19.24 -27.49 8.04
C LEU A 64 -19.27 -27.99 9.47
N ALA A 65 -18.42 -27.45 10.33
CA ALA A 65 -18.36 -27.77 11.73
C ALA A 65 -19.65 -27.40 12.45
N ALA A 66 -20.14 -26.18 12.25
CA ALA A 66 -21.40 -25.70 12.81
C ALA A 66 -22.58 -26.64 12.45
N ARG A 67 -22.66 -27.01 11.18
CA ARG A 67 -23.73 -27.98 10.75
C ARG A 67 -23.55 -29.36 11.36
N ALA A 68 -22.33 -29.88 11.38
CA ALA A 68 -22.02 -31.19 11.96
C ALA A 68 -22.31 -31.23 13.47
N ALA A 69 -21.90 -30.15 14.21
CA ALA A 69 -22.18 -30.02 15.64
C ALA A 69 -23.70 -29.96 15.94
N ALA A 70 -24.42 -29.10 15.22
CA ALA A 70 -25.88 -28.99 15.35
C ALA A 70 -26.59 -30.32 15.04
N SER A 71 -26.20 -31.00 13.94
CA SER A 71 -26.77 -32.29 13.56
C SER A 71 -26.51 -33.38 14.62
N ARG A 72 -25.26 -33.43 15.13
CA ARG A 72 -24.87 -34.42 16.16
C ARG A 72 -25.61 -34.22 17.45
N MET A 73 -25.70 -32.98 17.95
CA MET A 73 -26.45 -32.65 19.15
C MET A 73 -27.95 -32.95 19.02
N ALA A 74 -28.57 -32.54 17.88
CA ALA A 74 -29.99 -32.86 17.63
C ALA A 74 -30.23 -34.38 17.57
N THR A 75 -29.37 -35.15 16.89
CA THR A 75 -29.44 -36.61 16.86
C THR A 75 -29.31 -37.23 18.26
N THR A 76 -28.41 -36.67 19.12
CA THR A 76 -28.22 -37.14 20.48
C THR A 76 -29.49 -36.96 21.32
N LEU A 77 -30.26 -35.90 21.05
CA LEU A 77 -31.55 -35.65 21.70
C LEU A 77 -32.72 -36.41 21.04
N GLY A 78 -32.49 -37.10 19.90
CA GLY A 78 -33.55 -37.73 19.13
C GLY A 78 -34.41 -36.75 18.34
N GLU A 79 -33.92 -35.55 18.07
CA GLU A 79 -34.62 -34.43 17.44
C GLU A 79 -34.03 -34.05 16.08
N GLN A 80 -34.69 -33.12 15.39
CA GLN A 80 -34.18 -32.50 14.16
C GLN A 80 -33.59 -31.10 14.45
N ILE A 81 -32.69 -30.64 13.57
CA ILE A 81 -32.18 -29.27 13.67
C ILE A 81 -33.33 -28.27 13.48
N GLY A 82 -33.45 -27.33 14.42
CA GLY A 82 -34.51 -26.31 14.47
C GLY A 82 -35.48 -26.54 15.64
N GLU A 83 -35.34 -27.65 16.40
CA GLU A 83 -36.03 -27.87 17.65
C GLU A 83 -35.16 -27.34 18.82
N THR A 84 -34.79 -28.16 19.80
CA THR A 84 -33.93 -27.74 20.93
C THR A 84 -32.56 -27.20 20.43
N VAL A 85 -32.01 -27.80 19.36
CA VAL A 85 -30.77 -27.37 18.73
C VAL A 85 -31.06 -26.68 17.41
N GLY A 86 -30.78 -25.41 17.32
CA GLY A 86 -30.89 -24.60 16.11
C GLY A 86 -29.52 -24.38 15.42
N LEU A 87 -29.58 -23.92 14.19
CA LEU A 87 -28.41 -23.57 13.37
C LEU A 87 -28.66 -22.23 12.69
N ARG A 88 -27.70 -21.28 12.81
CA ARG A 88 -27.75 -20.02 12.09
C ARG A 88 -26.39 -19.71 11.46
N MET A 89 -26.38 -19.61 10.15
CA MET A 89 -25.22 -19.27 9.33
C MET A 89 -25.63 -18.21 8.28
N ARG A 90 -24.66 -17.57 7.64
CA ARG A 90 -24.89 -16.48 6.66
C ARG A 90 -25.96 -16.79 5.60
N LEU A 91 -26.13 -18.06 5.22
CA LEU A 91 -27.06 -18.52 4.15
C LEU A 91 -28.12 -19.50 4.60
N GLU A 92 -28.07 -19.96 5.85
CA GLU A 92 -28.96 -20.99 6.35
C GLU A 92 -29.36 -20.67 7.79
N SER A 93 -30.65 -20.64 8.04
CA SER A 93 -31.21 -20.49 9.40
C SER A 93 -32.28 -21.55 9.64
N ARG A 94 -32.08 -22.33 10.68
CA ARG A 94 -33.04 -23.35 11.17
C ARG A 94 -33.14 -23.20 12.68
N VAL A 95 -33.94 -22.24 13.09
CA VAL A 95 -34.22 -21.93 14.49
C VAL A 95 -35.72 -21.82 14.71
N SER A 96 -36.21 -22.10 15.91
CA SER A 96 -37.59 -21.93 16.27
C SER A 96 -37.73 -21.38 17.72
N ALA A 97 -38.92 -21.13 18.18
CA ALA A 97 -39.18 -20.71 19.54
C ALA A 97 -38.76 -21.78 20.60
N LYS A 98 -38.54 -23.04 20.16
CA LYS A 98 -38.09 -24.14 21.04
C LYS A 98 -36.56 -24.18 21.15
N THR A 99 -35.83 -23.40 20.30
CA THR A 99 -34.35 -23.47 20.26
C THR A 99 -33.74 -22.95 21.55
N ARG A 100 -32.96 -23.82 22.21
CA ARG A 100 -32.24 -23.55 23.46
C ARG A 100 -30.72 -23.49 23.24
N ILE A 101 -30.19 -24.25 22.27
CA ILE A 101 -28.81 -24.16 21.80
C ILE A 101 -28.86 -23.65 20.39
N GLU A 102 -28.24 -22.52 20.11
CA GLU A 102 -28.15 -21.97 18.79
C GLU A 102 -26.69 -22.04 18.32
N VAL A 103 -26.40 -22.92 17.36
CA VAL A 103 -25.07 -23.05 16.77
C VAL A 103 -24.93 -22.01 15.70
N VAL A 104 -23.91 -21.16 15.81
CA VAL A 104 -23.68 -20.04 14.89
C VAL A 104 -22.23 -20.03 14.38
N THR A 105 -22.00 -19.41 13.22
CA THR A 105 -20.62 -19.08 12.83
C THR A 105 -20.18 -17.78 13.50
N GLU A 106 -18.87 -17.63 13.74
CA GLU A 106 -18.29 -16.49 14.45
C GLU A 106 -18.73 -15.14 13.88
N GLY A 107 -18.65 -14.92 12.56
CA GLY A 107 -19.13 -13.68 11.93
C GLY A 107 -20.65 -13.44 12.04
N VAL A 108 -21.47 -14.49 12.26
CA VAL A 108 -22.89 -14.33 12.59
C VAL A 108 -23.04 -13.83 14.02
N PHE A 109 -22.26 -14.37 14.95
CA PHE A 109 -22.29 -13.91 16.34
C PHE A 109 -21.78 -12.47 16.49
N ALA A 110 -20.66 -12.12 15.84
CA ALA A 110 -20.16 -10.74 15.84
C ALA A 110 -21.26 -9.75 15.42
N ARG A 111 -22.06 -10.12 14.42
CA ARG A 111 -23.19 -9.30 14.01
C ARG A 111 -24.34 -9.31 15.02
N MET A 112 -24.65 -10.45 15.62
CA MET A 112 -25.71 -10.55 16.63
C MET A 112 -25.45 -9.64 17.83
N ILE A 113 -24.24 -9.66 18.39
CA ILE A 113 -23.88 -8.82 19.54
C ILE A 113 -23.81 -7.34 19.18
N LEU A 114 -23.38 -6.99 17.97
CA LEU A 114 -23.37 -5.59 17.49
C LEU A 114 -24.80 -5.04 17.25
N ASP A 115 -25.74 -5.91 16.86
CA ASP A 115 -27.14 -5.53 16.64
C ASP A 115 -27.96 -5.54 17.96
N ASP A 116 -27.58 -6.39 18.92
CA ASP A 116 -28.14 -6.49 20.26
C ASP A 116 -27.03 -6.61 21.30
N PRO A 117 -26.49 -5.49 21.81
CA PRO A 117 -25.40 -5.49 22.80
C PRO A 117 -25.75 -6.16 24.14
N ALA A 118 -27.02 -6.18 24.50
CA ALA A 118 -27.49 -6.85 25.71
C ALA A 118 -27.65 -8.36 25.52
N LEU A 119 -27.62 -8.88 24.28
CA LEU A 119 -27.87 -10.29 23.98
C LEU A 119 -29.13 -10.81 24.68
N ASP A 120 -30.25 -10.13 24.48
CA ASP A 120 -31.50 -10.44 25.15
C ASP A 120 -31.93 -11.91 24.96
N GLY A 121 -32.24 -12.59 26.06
CA GLY A 121 -32.59 -13.99 26.04
C GLY A 121 -31.44 -14.99 25.86
N VAL A 122 -30.18 -14.50 25.86
CA VAL A 122 -28.96 -15.34 25.84
C VAL A 122 -28.46 -15.50 27.28
N ALA A 123 -28.30 -16.73 27.74
CA ALA A 123 -27.75 -17.05 29.07
C ALA A 123 -26.22 -17.26 29.02
N GLY A 124 -25.70 -17.75 27.91
CA GLY A 124 -24.27 -17.98 27.79
C GLY A 124 -23.79 -18.10 26.35
N VAL A 125 -22.53 -17.79 26.15
CA VAL A 125 -21.82 -17.84 24.85
C VAL A 125 -20.60 -18.74 24.97
N LEU A 126 -20.52 -19.74 24.10
CA LEU A 126 -19.45 -20.72 24.07
C LEU A 126 -18.64 -20.53 22.79
N PHE A 127 -17.39 -20.14 22.94
CA PHE A 127 -16.42 -19.93 21.84
C PHE A 127 -15.67 -21.24 21.61
N ASP A 128 -16.08 -22.04 20.62
CA ASP A 128 -15.37 -23.29 20.31
C ASP A 128 -14.18 -23.05 19.38
N GLU A 129 -13.19 -23.91 19.47
CA GLU A 129 -11.91 -23.81 18.73
C GLU A 129 -11.24 -22.45 18.81
N TYR A 130 -11.39 -21.73 19.95
CA TYR A 130 -10.88 -20.35 20.14
C TYR A 130 -9.38 -20.21 19.84
N HIS A 131 -8.61 -21.30 19.90
CA HIS A 131 -7.20 -21.34 19.54
C HIS A 131 -6.94 -21.13 18.02
N GLU A 132 -7.96 -21.19 17.15
CA GLU A 132 -7.81 -20.82 15.73
C GLU A 132 -7.60 -19.31 15.56
N ARG A 133 -7.97 -18.49 16.56
CA ARG A 133 -7.71 -17.04 16.63
C ARG A 133 -8.16 -16.30 15.38
N SER A 134 -9.39 -16.56 14.92
CA SER A 134 -10.02 -15.77 13.87
C SER A 134 -10.32 -14.34 14.34
N LEU A 135 -10.37 -13.40 13.40
CA LEU A 135 -10.71 -12.00 13.67
C LEU A 135 -12.09 -11.87 14.30
N ASP A 136 -13.08 -12.60 13.78
CA ASP A 136 -14.47 -12.58 14.26
C ASP A 136 -14.61 -13.18 15.67
N ALA A 137 -13.82 -14.22 16.02
CA ALA A 137 -13.83 -14.79 17.37
C ALA A 137 -13.19 -13.84 18.40
N ASP A 138 -12.06 -13.22 18.04
CA ASP A 138 -11.39 -12.23 18.89
C ASP A 138 -12.29 -11.01 19.12
N LEU A 139 -12.95 -10.49 18.10
CA LEU A 139 -13.94 -9.42 18.19
C LEU A 139 -15.13 -9.85 19.05
N GLY A 140 -15.69 -11.02 18.77
CA GLY A 140 -16.86 -11.53 19.50
C GLY A 140 -16.60 -11.68 20.99
N LEU A 141 -15.40 -12.17 21.39
CA LEU A 141 -15.02 -12.27 22.80
C LEU A 141 -14.80 -10.90 23.44
N ALA A 142 -14.12 -9.97 22.74
CA ALA A 142 -13.88 -8.63 23.25
C ALA A 142 -15.19 -7.87 23.50
N LEU A 143 -16.15 -7.94 22.57
CA LEU A 143 -17.48 -7.34 22.74
C LEU A 143 -18.30 -8.04 23.82
N ALA A 144 -18.22 -9.37 23.92
CA ALA A 144 -18.95 -10.13 24.96
C ALA A 144 -18.44 -9.83 26.38
N LEU A 145 -17.13 -9.66 26.56
CA LEU A 145 -16.52 -9.23 27.82
C LEU A 145 -16.94 -7.80 28.19
N ASP A 146 -16.98 -6.89 27.21
CA ASP A 146 -17.44 -5.52 27.42
C ASP A 146 -18.93 -5.48 27.77
N ALA A 147 -19.78 -6.21 27.04
CA ALA A 147 -21.19 -6.37 27.36
C ALA A 147 -21.42 -7.00 28.75
N GLN A 148 -20.63 -8.02 29.11
CA GLN A 148 -20.67 -8.64 30.43
C GLN A 148 -20.34 -7.64 31.53
N SER A 149 -19.31 -6.81 31.34
CA SER A 149 -18.87 -5.86 32.36
C SER A 149 -19.83 -4.68 32.55
N GLY A 150 -20.51 -4.25 31.48
CA GLY A 150 -21.32 -3.04 31.48
C GLY A 150 -22.84 -3.24 31.47
N LEU A 151 -23.33 -4.36 30.92
CA LEU A 151 -24.75 -4.58 30.64
C LEU A 151 -25.30 -5.89 31.22
N ARG A 152 -24.49 -6.95 31.31
CA ARG A 152 -24.93 -8.32 31.56
C ARG A 152 -23.97 -9.08 32.48
N ASP A 153 -23.90 -8.71 33.73
CA ASP A 153 -23.09 -9.41 34.78
C ASP A 153 -23.48 -10.88 34.99
N ASP A 154 -24.68 -11.26 34.54
CA ASP A 154 -25.22 -12.60 34.57
C ASP A 154 -24.78 -13.48 33.38
N LEU A 155 -24.26 -12.90 32.30
CA LEU A 155 -23.89 -13.63 31.09
C LEU A 155 -22.71 -14.58 31.36
N ARG A 156 -22.82 -15.83 30.91
CA ARG A 156 -21.76 -16.83 31.04
C ARG A 156 -20.93 -16.89 29.73
N LEU A 157 -19.59 -16.80 29.87
CA LEU A 157 -18.67 -16.89 28.74
C LEU A 157 -17.76 -18.11 28.92
N VAL A 158 -17.72 -18.96 27.91
CA VAL A 158 -16.89 -20.16 27.91
C VAL A 158 -15.98 -20.18 26.69
N ALA A 159 -14.66 -20.19 26.88
CA ALA A 159 -13.71 -20.40 25.82
C ALA A 159 -13.25 -21.87 25.79
N MET A 160 -13.43 -22.54 24.65
CA MET A 160 -13.04 -23.95 24.47
C MET A 160 -11.86 -24.02 23.51
N SER A 161 -10.78 -24.65 23.92
CA SER A 161 -9.52 -24.72 23.19
C SER A 161 -8.99 -26.15 23.12
N ALA A 162 -8.27 -26.46 22.05
CA ALA A 162 -7.53 -27.71 21.91
C ALA A 162 -6.06 -27.62 22.37
N THR A 163 -5.57 -26.41 22.69
CA THR A 163 -4.17 -26.16 23.06
C THR A 163 -4.03 -25.54 24.44
N LEU A 164 -2.83 -25.68 25.02
CA LEU A 164 -2.52 -25.25 26.39
C LEU A 164 -2.32 -23.71 26.56
N ASP A 165 -2.66 -22.87 25.60
CA ASP A 165 -2.58 -21.40 25.76
C ASP A 165 -3.72 -20.83 26.63
N GLY A 166 -4.35 -21.71 27.44
CA GLY A 166 -5.47 -21.39 28.34
C GLY A 166 -5.13 -20.33 29.39
N ALA A 167 -3.87 -20.18 29.77
CA ALA A 167 -3.48 -19.22 30.82
C ALA A 167 -3.66 -17.76 30.34
N ARG A 168 -3.30 -17.43 29.09
CA ARG A 168 -3.53 -16.08 28.53
C ARG A 168 -5.02 -15.77 28.35
N VAL A 169 -5.79 -16.78 27.92
CA VAL A 169 -7.25 -16.63 27.75
C VAL A 169 -7.92 -16.51 29.13
N SER A 170 -7.51 -17.31 30.12
CA SER A 170 -7.98 -17.20 31.50
C SER A 170 -7.76 -15.80 32.06
N ALA A 171 -6.54 -15.26 31.94
CA ALA A 171 -6.22 -13.92 32.40
C ALA A 171 -7.07 -12.85 31.70
N LEU A 172 -7.28 -12.98 30.38
CA LEU A 172 -8.13 -12.06 29.58
C LEU A 172 -9.59 -12.08 30.08
N MET A 173 -10.09 -13.26 30.49
CA MET A 173 -11.45 -13.46 30.97
C MET A 173 -11.59 -13.24 32.51
N GLY A 174 -10.69 -12.44 33.10
CA GLY A 174 -10.73 -12.10 34.52
C GLY A 174 -10.30 -13.24 35.44
N ASP A 175 -9.19 -13.90 35.09
CA ASP A 175 -8.63 -15.08 35.79
C ASP A 175 -9.65 -16.24 35.90
N ALA A 176 -10.38 -16.48 34.83
CA ALA A 176 -11.39 -17.54 34.73
C ALA A 176 -10.78 -18.90 35.08
N PRO A 177 -11.49 -19.77 35.84
CA PRO A 177 -11.03 -21.12 36.11
C PRO A 177 -10.77 -21.86 34.80
N THR A 178 -9.75 -22.74 34.81
CA THR A 178 -9.39 -23.56 33.64
C THR A 178 -9.59 -25.02 33.98
N ILE A 179 -10.44 -25.71 33.20
CA ILE A 179 -10.68 -27.15 33.32
C ILE A 179 -10.00 -27.86 32.14
N VAL A 180 -9.17 -28.84 32.46
CA VAL A 180 -8.44 -29.63 31.48
C VAL A 180 -9.06 -31.04 31.41
N SER A 181 -9.48 -31.46 30.22
CA SER A 181 -9.87 -32.83 29.95
C SER A 181 -8.76 -33.56 29.21
N GLU A 182 -8.23 -34.62 29.83
CA GLU A 182 -7.27 -35.49 29.17
C GLU A 182 -7.96 -36.35 28.12
N GLY A 183 -7.55 -36.22 26.86
CA GLY A 183 -8.13 -37.01 25.77
C GLY A 183 -7.66 -38.47 25.80
N ARG A 184 -8.49 -39.36 25.29
CA ARG A 184 -8.03 -40.69 24.88
C ARG A 184 -7.42 -40.59 23.49
N ALA A 185 -6.11 -40.50 23.40
CA ALA A 185 -5.41 -40.63 22.13
C ALA A 185 -4.63 -41.94 22.13
N PHE A 186 -4.69 -42.64 21.01
CA PHE A 186 -3.80 -43.78 20.75
C PHE A 186 -2.44 -43.27 20.33
N ASP A 187 -1.43 -44.09 20.54
CA ASP A 187 -0.07 -43.75 20.13
C ASP A 187 0.03 -43.51 18.61
N VAL A 188 0.73 -42.50 18.24
CA VAL A 188 1.02 -42.15 16.82
C VAL A 188 2.52 -42.15 16.61
N GLU A 189 3.00 -43.12 15.87
CA GLU A 189 4.41 -43.19 15.44
C GLU A 189 4.67 -41.99 14.48
N THR A 190 5.72 -41.23 14.75
CA THR A 190 6.11 -40.15 13.85
C THR A 190 7.36 -40.52 13.07
N ARG A 191 7.29 -40.48 11.73
CA ARG A 191 8.35 -40.79 10.80
C ARG A 191 8.73 -39.53 10.03
N TYR A 192 9.94 -39.05 10.22
CA TYR A 192 10.50 -37.92 9.51
C TYR A 192 11.18 -38.41 8.23
N LEU A 193 10.74 -37.92 7.07
CA LEU A 193 11.23 -38.34 5.77
C LEU A 193 12.30 -37.37 5.19
N GLY A 194 12.43 -36.18 5.80
CA GLY A 194 13.17 -35.12 5.14
C GLY A 194 12.49 -34.64 3.83
N ARG A 195 13.08 -33.70 3.18
CA ARG A 195 12.71 -33.29 1.82
C ARG A 195 13.85 -32.57 1.14
N ASP A 196 14.15 -32.93 -0.12
CA ASP A 196 15.03 -32.14 -0.96
C ASP A 196 14.38 -30.75 -1.18
N PRO A 197 15.07 -29.63 -0.88
CA PRO A 197 14.58 -28.29 -1.13
C PRO A 197 14.16 -28.02 -2.59
N ASN A 198 14.74 -28.72 -3.55
CA ASN A 198 14.46 -28.60 -4.98
C ASN A 198 13.29 -29.49 -5.43
N GLU A 199 12.86 -30.45 -4.63
CA GLU A 199 11.71 -31.29 -4.92
C GLU A 199 10.43 -30.51 -4.72
N ARG A 200 9.49 -30.64 -5.67
CA ARG A 200 8.16 -30.05 -5.52
C ARG A 200 7.41 -30.73 -4.40
N ILE A 201 6.70 -29.94 -3.61
CA ILE A 201 5.95 -30.49 -2.47
C ILE A 201 4.89 -31.51 -2.90
N GLU A 202 4.35 -31.37 -4.11
CA GLU A 202 3.37 -32.30 -4.66
C GLU A 202 3.97 -33.68 -4.95
N ASP A 203 5.22 -33.73 -5.41
CA ASP A 203 5.92 -34.98 -5.67
C ASP A 203 6.28 -35.68 -4.36
N ALA A 204 6.75 -34.93 -3.37
CA ALA A 204 7.07 -35.44 -2.04
C ALA A 204 5.82 -36.00 -1.32
N VAL A 205 4.67 -35.28 -1.36
CA VAL A 205 3.43 -35.75 -0.74
C VAL A 205 2.86 -36.96 -1.47
N ALA A 206 2.86 -36.98 -2.79
CA ALA A 206 2.40 -38.15 -3.57
C ALA A 206 3.28 -39.39 -3.27
N GLY A 207 4.61 -39.21 -3.26
CA GLY A 207 5.57 -40.27 -2.92
C GLY A 207 5.34 -40.82 -1.51
N ALA A 208 5.16 -39.94 -0.52
CA ALA A 208 4.90 -40.35 0.86
C ALA A 208 3.53 -41.08 1.02
N ALA A 209 2.50 -40.62 0.32
CA ALA A 209 1.20 -41.29 0.32
C ALA A 209 1.27 -42.70 -0.30
N VAL A 210 1.98 -42.87 -1.43
CA VAL A 210 2.22 -44.17 -2.03
C VAL A 210 3.05 -45.10 -1.11
N ARG A 211 4.09 -44.54 -0.45
CA ARG A 211 4.90 -45.25 0.53
C ARG A 211 4.03 -45.72 1.69
N ALA A 212 3.19 -44.84 2.27
CA ALA A 212 2.28 -45.14 3.37
C ALA A 212 1.31 -46.28 2.97
N LEU A 213 0.76 -46.24 1.77
CA LEU A 213 -0.14 -47.28 1.26
C LEU A 213 0.56 -48.63 1.07
N ARG A 214 1.90 -48.69 0.88
CA ARG A 214 2.69 -49.94 0.76
C ARG A 214 3.10 -50.47 2.11
N GLU A 215 3.52 -49.61 3.03
CA GLU A 215 4.03 -49.98 4.35
C GLU A 215 2.91 -50.37 5.32
N GLU A 216 1.78 -49.68 5.27
CA GLU A 216 0.68 -49.89 6.18
C GLU A 216 -0.35 -50.91 5.63
N LYS A 217 -0.64 -51.94 6.41
CA LYS A 217 -1.54 -53.06 6.02
C LYS A 217 -2.99 -52.78 6.47
N GLY A 218 -3.96 -53.34 5.77
CA GLY A 218 -5.38 -53.28 6.09
C GLY A 218 -6.14 -52.19 5.38
N SER A 219 -7.33 -51.87 5.89
CA SER A 219 -8.19 -50.79 5.36
C SER A 219 -7.66 -49.42 5.86
N VAL A 220 -6.64 -48.89 5.15
CA VAL A 220 -5.97 -47.67 5.56
C VAL A 220 -6.60 -46.46 4.89
N LEU A 221 -7.03 -45.48 5.69
CA LEU A 221 -7.31 -44.15 5.23
C LEU A 221 -6.10 -43.22 5.50
N VAL A 222 -5.52 -42.72 4.42
CA VAL A 222 -4.42 -41.74 4.46
C VAL A 222 -5.01 -40.34 4.38
N LEU A 223 -4.69 -39.46 5.33
CA LEU A 223 -5.02 -38.04 5.29
C LEU A 223 -3.75 -37.24 5.01
N ALA A 224 -3.68 -36.62 3.84
CA ALA A 224 -2.53 -35.82 3.44
C ALA A 224 -2.85 -34.30 3.51
N PHE A 225 -2.03 -33.56 4.26
CA PHE A 225 -2.17 -32.13 4.42
C PHE A 225 -1.33 -31.33 3.43
N LEU A 226 -1.98 -30.44 2.68
CA LEU A 226 -1.43 -29.61 1.63
C LEU A 226 -1.82 -28.14 1.82
N PRO A 227 -1.01 -27.16 1.38
CA PRO A 227 -1.28 -25.74 1.65
C PRO A 227 -2.49 -25.21 0.88
N GLY A 228 -2.85 -25.76 -0.29
CA GLY A 228 -3.93 -25.19 -1.09
C GLY A 228 -4.50 -26.13 -2.14
N GLN A 229 -5.60 -25.64 -2.79
CA GLN A 229 -6.32 -26.39 -3.82
C GLN A 229 -5.44 -26.78 -5.01
N GLY A 230 -4.55 -25.86 -5.45
CA GLY A 230 -3.65 -26.14 -6.59
C GLY A 230 -2.74 -27.33 -6.35
N GLU A 231 -2.16 -27.41 -5.14
CA GLU A 231 -1.31 -28.50 -4.72
C GLU A 231 -2.11 -29.79 -4.57
N ILE A 232 -3.31 -29.73 -4.01
CA ILE A 232 -4.23 -30.88 -3.88
C ILE A 232 -4.53 -31.50 -5.25
N MET A 233 -4.91 -30.66 -6.24
CA MET A 233 -5.23 -31.17 -7.58
C MET A 233 -4.03 -31.79 -8.29
N ARG A 234 -2.84 -31.18 -8.10
CA ARG A 234 -1.60 -31.74 -8.67
C ARG A 234 -1.20 -33.07 -8.02
N VAL A 235 -1.37 -33.23 -6.72
CA VAL A 235 -1.13 -34.51 -6.02
C VAL A 235 -2.17 -35.55 -6.46
N ALA A 236 -3.46 -35.17 -6.58
CA ALA A 236 -4.51 -36.08 -7.05
C ALA A 236 -4.16 -36.66 -8.43
N ALA A 237 -3.76 -35.79 -9.38
CA ALA A 237 -3.36 -36.25 -10.71
C ALA A 237 -2.17 -37.23 -10.66
N ARG A 238 -1.14 -36.99 -9.83
CA ARG A 238 0.01 -37.91 -9.66
C ARG A 238 -0.39 -39.26 -9.08
N LEU A 239 -1.32 -39.25 -8.10
CA LEU A 239 -1.82 -40.50 -7.51
C LEU A 239 -2.68 -41.31 -8.50
N GLU A 240 -3.44 -40.64 -9.37
CA GLU A 240 -4.19 -41.26 -10.46
C GLU A 240 -3.24 -41.88 -11.51
N GLU A 241 -2.20 -41.14 -11.91
CA GLU A 241 -1.13 -41.64 -12.82
C GLU A 241 -0.42 -42.88 -12.26
N ALA A 242 -0.25 -42.96 -10.93
CA ALA A 242 0.36 -44.09 -10.26
C ALA A 242 -0.48 -45.40 -10.31
N ARG A 243 -1.76 -45.32 -10.79
CA ARG A 243 -2.70 -46.45 -11.00
C ARG A 243 -2.80 -47.39 -9.81
N LEU A 244 -2.98 -46.86 -8.62
CA LEU A 244 -3.06 -47.63 -7.39
C LEU A 244 -4.39 -48.41 -7.33
N GLY A 245 -4.33 -49.73 -7.56
CA GLY A 245 -5.53 -50.55 -7.55
C GLY A 245 -6.24 -50.56 -6.18
N GLY A 246 -7.58 -50.36 -6.17
CA GLY A 246 -8.38 -50.39 -4.95
C GLY A 246 -8.20 -49.21 -4.02
N VAL A 247 -7.62 -48.09 -4.50
CA VAL A 247 -7.44 -46.84 -3.75
C VAL A 247 -8.32 -45.72 -4.34
N ASP A 248 -9.12 -45.07 -3.49
CA ASP A 248 -9.91 -43.90 -3.82
C ASP A 248 -9.16 -42.62 -3.45
N VAL A 249 -8.98 -41.71 -4.39
CA VAL A 249 -8.40 -40.38 -4.14
C VAL A 249 -9.53 -39.36 -3.98
N ALA A 250 -9.55 -38.67 -2.84
CA ALA A 250 -10.63 -37.74 -2.47
C ALA A 250 -10.06 -36.38 -2.09
N PRO A 251 -10.11 -35.36 -2.96
CA PRO A 251 -9.81 -33.97 -2.60
C PRO A 251 -10.77 -33.46 -1.53
N LEU A 252 -10.26 -32.60 -0.59
CA LEU A 252 -11.07 -32.00 0.47
C LEU A 252 -10.59 -30.55 0.74
N TYR A 253 -11.33 -29.55 0.23
CA TYR A 253 -11.09 -28.14 0.46
C TYR A 253 -12.40 -27.35 0.41
N GLY A 254 -12.40 -26.13 0.94
CA GLY A 254 -13.61 -25.34 1.21
C GLY A 254 -14.46 -24.96 -0.01
N ALA A 255 -13.88 -24.94 -1.22
CA ALA A 255 -14.60 -24.57 -2.45
C ALA A 255 -15.31 -25.76 -3.14
N LEU A 256 -15.16 -26.98 -2.64
CA LEU A 256 -15.87 -28.17 -3.15
C LEU A 256 -17.37 -28.10 -2.90
N ASP A 257 -18.16 -28.74 -3.76
CA ASP A 257 -19.57 -28.94 -3.50
C ASP A 257 -19.81 -29.90 -2.32
N ARG A 258 -21.04 -29.83 -1.78
CA ARG A 258 -21.41 -30.64 -0.61
C ARG A 258 -21.27 -32.16 -0.83
N GLY A 259 -21.65 -32.64 -2.01
CA GLY A 259 -21.59 -34.07 -2.31
C GLY A 259 -20.14 -34.57 -2.40
N GLU A 260 -19.22 -33.77 -2.92
CA GLU A 260 -17.80 -34.07 -2.95
C GLU A 260 -17.17 -34.04 -1.56
N GLN A 261 -17.54 -33.04 -0.72
CA GLN A 261 -17.10 -32.99 0.66
C GLN A 261 -17.61 -34.19 1.48
N ASP A 262 -18.89 -34.54 1.35
CA ASP A 262 -19.49 -35.69 2.03
C ASP A 262 -18.81 -37.00 1.60
N ARG A 263 -18.47 -37.17 0.32
CA ARG A 263 -17.71 -38.34 -0.18
C ARG A 263 -16.31 -38.42 0.41
N ALA A 264 -15.62 -37.26 0.57
CA ALA A 264 -14.28 -37.24 1.15
C ALA A 264 -14.29 -37.64 2.63
N ILE A 265 -15.34 -37.26 3.37
CA ILE A 265 -15.48 -37.46 4.83
C ILE A 265 -16.00 -38.89 5.14
N SER A 266 -16.90 -39.43 4.32
CA SER A 266 -17.53 -40.75 4.53
C SER A 266 -16.51 -41.88 4.59
N PRO A 267 -16.74 -42.95 5.38
CA PRO A 267 -15.88 -44.12 5.38
C PRO A 267 -15.71 -44.75 3.99
N SER A 268 -14.58 -45.40 3.76
CA SER A 268 -14.36 -46.17 2.53
C SER A 268 -15.25 -47.43 2.50
N PRO A 269 -15.73 -47.84 1.32
CA PRO A 269 -16.37 -49.12 1.19
C PRO A 269 -15.46 -50.27 1.63
N PRO A 270 -16.01 -51.39 2.17
CA PRO A 270 -15.21 -52.55 2.56
C PRO A 270 -14.28 -53.03 1.44
N GLY A 271 -13.01 -53.27 1.80
CA GLY A 271 -11.99 -53.73 0.84
C GLY A 271 -11.33 -52.63 0.00
N ARG A 272 -11.74 -51.36 0.12
CA ARG A 272 -11.07 -50.24 -0.55
C ARG A 272 -10.29 -49.38 0.44
N ARG A 273 -9.21 -48.81 -0.02
CA ARG A 273 -8.38 -47.84 0.72
C ARG A 273 -8.68 -46.44 0.19
N LYS A 274 -8.42 -45.41 0.97
CA LYS A 274 -8.70 -44.03 0.60
C LYS A 274 -7.53 -43.12 0.93
N VAL A 275 -7.26 -42.19 0.04
CA VAL A 275 -6.36 -41.05 0.30
C VAL A 275 -7.18 -39.78 0.23
N VAL A 276 -7.30 -39.06 1.36
CA VAL A 276 -7.93 -37.77 1.44
C VAL A 276 -6.85 -36.70 1.35
N LEU A 277 -6.95 -35.82 0.37
CA LEU A 277 -6.02 -34.69 0.17
C LEU A 277 -6.69 -33.43 0.69
N ALA A 278 -6.21 -32.90 1.84
CA ALA A 278 -6.90 -31.83 2.53
C ALA A 278 -6.03 -30.60 2.77
N THR A 279 -6.66 -29.45 2.88
CA THR A 279 -6.06 -28.25 3.48
C THR A 279 -6.23 -28.28 5.00
N SER A 280 -5.89 -27.19 5.70
CA SER A 280 -6.15 -27.00 7.14
C SER A 280 -7.62 -27.22 7.56
N ILE A 281 -8.56 -27.35 6.62
CA ILE A 281 -9.97 -27.67 6.91
C ILE A 281 -10.12 -29.00 7.67
N ALA A 282 -9.17 -29.94 7.50
CA ALA A 282 -9.17 -31.21 8.19
C ALA A 282 -8.32 -31.22 9.48
N GLU A 283 -7.80 -30.09 9.96
CA GLU A 283 -6.99 -30.02 11.17
C GLU A 283 -7.81 -30.18 12.46
N THR A 284 -8.94 -29.47 12.58
CA THR A 284 -9.68 -29.35 13.85
C THR A 284 -11.13 -29.84 13.75
N SER A 285 -12.00 -29.07 13.17
CA SER A 285 -13.45 -29.17 13.33
C SER A 285 -14.12 -30.28 12.54
N LEU A 286 -13.41 -31.00 11.65
CA LEU A 286 -13.99 -32.03 10.80
C LEU A 286 -13.56 -33.43 11.23
N THR A 287 -14.50 -34.32 11.54
CA THR A 287 -14.19 -35.71 11.85
C THR A 287 -14.23 -36.53 10.57
N ILE A 288 -13.06 -37.04 10.15
CA ILE A 288 -12.93 -38.04 9.10
C ILE A 288 -12.73 -39.36 9.80
N GLU A 289 -13.67 -40.28 9.66
CA GLU A 289 -13.63 -41.59 10.35
C GLU A 289 -12.60 -42.52 9.69
N GLY A 290 -11.86 -43.29 10.50
CA GLY A 290 -10.93 -44.31 10.02
C GLY A 290 -9.58 -43.79 9.55
N VAL A 291 -9.19 -42.55 9.87
CA VAL A 291 -7.85 -42.03 9.59
C VAL A 291 -6.84 -42.78 10.45
N ARG A 292 -5.96 -43.53 9.82
CA ARG A 292 -4.85 -44.22 10.46
C ARG A 292 -3.48 -43.67 10.09
N VAL A 293 -3.36 -43.06 8.94
CA VAL A 293 -2.11 -42.51 8.46
C VAL A 293 -2.28 -41.03 8.14
N VAL A 294 -1.35 -40.22 8.60
CA VAL A 294 -1.24 -38.81 8.23
C VAL A 294 0.03 -38.59 7.43
N VAL A 295 -0.06 -37.83 6.33
CA VAL A 295 1.09 -37.29 5.58
C VAL A 295 1.04 -35.78 5.71
N ASP A 296 2.04 -35.20 6.35
CA ASP A 296 2.06 -33.75 6.62
C ASP A 296 3.16 -33.06 5.79
N SER A 297 2.78 -32.15 4.92
CA SER A 297 3.69 -31.31 4.15
C SER A 297 4.47 -30.29 5.00
N GLY A 298 4.05 -30.02 6.24
CA GLY A 298 4.59 -28.95 7.09
C GLY A 298 4.27 -27.54 6.61
N LEU A 299 3.35 -27.40 5.63
CA LEU A 299 2.97 -26.11 5.03
C LEU A 299 1.51 -25.76 5.33
N SER A 300 1.26 -24.46 5.43
CA SER A 300 -0.06 -23.86 5.52
C SER A 300 -0.16 -22.68 4.60
N ARG A 301 -1.38 -22.34 4.16
CA ARG A 301 -1.65 -21.13 3.41
C ARG A 301 -2.40 -20.15 4.28
N VAL A 302 -1.80 -19.00 4.51
CA VAL A 302 -2.36 -17.93 5.34
C VAL A 302 -2.67 -16.71 4.49
N GLN A 303 -3.70 -15.99 4.86
CA GLN A 303 -3.99 -14.68 4.31
C GLN A 303 -3.11 -13.66 5.04
N ARG A 304 -2.44 -12.80 4.29
CA ARG A 304 -1.63 -11.71 4.83
C ARG A 304 -2.05 -10.42 4.16
N TYR A 305 -2.47 -9.48 4.97
CA TYR A 305 -2.74 -8.12 4.55
C TYR A 305 -1.42 -7.33 4.54
N GLU A 306 -1.19 -6.60 3.48
CA GLU A 306 -0.05 -5.67 3.35
C GLU A 306 -0.61 -4.25 3.44
N PRO A 307 -0.47 -3.57 4.61
CA PRO A 307 -1.02 -2.24 4.84
C PRO A 307 -0.61 -1.23 3.78
N ASP A 308 0.69 -1.10 3.52
CA ASP A 308 1.22 -0.19 2.49
C ASP A 308 0.60 -0.38 1.10
N LEU A 309 -0.13 -1.48 0.90
CA LEU A 309 -0.66 -1.89 -0.38
C LEU A 309 -2.18 -1.94 -0.41
N GLY A 310 -2.83 -1.95 0.75
CA GLY A 310 -4.26 -2.18 0.89
C GLY A 310 -4.71 -3.50 0.25
N LEU A 311 -3.87 -4.54 0.28
CA LEU A 311 -4.10 -5.81 -0.40
C LEU A 311 -3.88 -6.98 0.52
N SER A 312 -4.82 -7.93 0.49
CA SER A 312 -4.65 -9.25 1.10
C SER A 312 -4.10 -10.24 0.07
N ARG A 313 -3.02 -10.93 0.42
CA ARG A 313 -2.46 -12.02 -0.39
C ARG A 313 -2.47 -13.34 0.36
N LEU A 314 -2.53 -14.44 -0.38
CA LEU A 314 -2.32 -15.76 0.18
C LEU A 314 -0.84 -16.13 0.10
N GLU A 315 -0.25 -16.35 1.25
CA GLU A 315 1.15 -16.75 1.38
C GLU A 315 1.23 -18.20 1.86
N THR A 316 2.14 -19.00 1.28
CA THR A 316 2.44 -20.34 1.79
C THR A 316 3.57 -20.20 2.80
N VAL A 317 3.28 -20.58 4.04
CA VAL A 317 4.19 -20.49 5.18
C VAL A 317 4.42 -21.87 5.79
N ARG A 318 5.43 -22.03 6.67
CA ARG A 318 5.55 -23.21 7.51
C ARG A 318 4.37 -23.23 8.50
N ALA A 319 3.76 -24.39 8.66
CA ALA A 319 2.70 -24.59 9.64
C ALA A 319 3.26 -24.45 11.06
N ALA A 320 2.46 -23.95 11.99
CA ALA A 320 2.85 -23.87 13.39
C ALA A 320 2.97 -25.28 14.03
N ARG A 321 3.76 -25.38 15.11
CA ARG A 321 3.93 -26.63 15.85
C ARG A 321 2.60 -27.19 16.36
N ALA A 322 1.75 -26.35 16.93
CA ALA A 322 0.41 -26.74 17.34
C ALA A 322 -0.41 -27.35 16.19
N SER A 323 -0.35 -26.75 14.98
CA SER A 323 -1.06 -27.26 13.80
C SER A 323 -0.52 -28.63 13.37
N VAL A 324 0.82 -28.81 13.26
CA VAL A 324 1.38 -30.11 12.83
C VAL A 324 1.15 -31.21 13.89
N ASP A 325 1.07 -30.87 15.16
CA ASP A 325 0.72 -31.82 16.22
C ASP A 325 -0.78 -32.18 16.19
N GLN A 326 -1.67 -31.24 15.90
CA GLN A 326 -3.08 -31.52 15.65
C GLN A 326 -3.29 -32.41 14.43
N ARG A 327 -2.58 -32.17 13.32
CA ARG A 327 -2.57 -33.03 12.12
C ARG A 327 -2.14 -34.44 12.46
N ARG A 328 -1.04 -34.57 13.19
CA ARG A 328 -0.53 -35.87 13.69
C ARG A 328 -1.59 -36.60 14.52
N GLY A 329 -2.27 -35.89 15.45
CA GLY A 329 -3.30 -36.45 16.31
C GLY A 329 -4.52 -37.01 15.55
N ARG A 330 -4.70 -36.67 14.28
CA ARG A 330 -5.76 -37.27 13.45
C ARG A 330 -5.58 -38.76 13.24
N ALA A 331 -4.34 -39.26 13.20
CA ALA A 331 -4.05 -40.69 13.02
C ALA A 331 -4.35 -41.55 14.28
N GLY A 332 -4.37 -40.94 15.47
CA GLY A 332 -4.53 -41.64 16.78
C GLY A 332 -5.91 -41.55 17.40
N ARG A 333 -6.97 -41.29 16.64
CA ARG A 333 -8.31 -41.11 17.21
C ARG A 333 -9.04 -42.42 17.56
N THR A 334 -8.94 -43.43 16.74
CA THR A 334 -9.70 -44.69 16.87
C THR A 334 -8.80 -45.88 17.15
N GLU A 335 -7.56 -45.83 16.70
CA GLU A 335 -6.56 -46.89 16.83
C GLU A 335 -5.13 -46.27 16.74
N PRO A 336 -4.06 -47.04 17.09
CA PRO A 336 -2.69 -46.57 16.86
C PRO A 336 -2.43 -46.25 15.42
N GLY A 337 -1.75 -45.13 15.17
CA GLY A 337 -1.52 -44.60 13.83
C GLY A 337 -0.10 -44.22 13.50
N VAL A 338 0.12 -43.70 12.29
CA VAL A 338 1.43 -43.26 11.81
C VAL A 338 1.32 -41.88 11.17
N CYS A 339 2.28 -41.03 11.46
CA CYS A 339 2.40 -39.68 10.84
C CYS A 339 3.73 -39.56 10.11
N TYR A 340 3.68 -39.39 8.79
CA TYR A 340 4.82 -39.07 7.95
C TYR A 340 4.97 -37.55 7.84
N ARG A 341 6.09 -37.00 8.35
CA ARG A 341 6.45 -35.58 8.27
C ARG A 341 7.49 -35.38 7.17
N LEU A 342 7.21 -34.47 6.21
CA LEU A 342 8.09 -34.19 5.06
C LEU A 342 9.16 -33.11 5.39
N TRP A 343 9.79 -33.26 6.54
CA TRP A 343 10.92 -32.42 6.99
C TRP A 343 11.77 -33.20 8.00
N ASP A 344 12.93 -32.66 8.35
CA ASP A 344 13.83 -33.29 9.32
C ASP A 344 13.38 -32.99 10.76
N GLU A 345 13.54 -33.95 11.66
CA GLU A 345 13.08 -33.82 13.04
C GLU A 345 13.55 -32.55 13.76
N PRO A 346 14.84 -32.13 13.67
CA PRO A 346 15.30 -30.89 14.32
C PRO A 346 14.56 -29.64 13.84
N GLN A 347 14.03 -29.62 12.63
CA GLN A 347 13.26 -28.49 12.09
C GLN A 347 11.94 -28.29 12.81
N THR A 348 11.41 -29.28 13.51
CA THR A 348 10.19 -29.16 14.32
C THR A 348 10.36 -28.14 15.46
N ALA A 349 11.55 -28.10 16.06
CA ALA A 349 11.84 -27.12 17.13
C ALA A 349 11.86 -25.67 16.63
N SER A 350 12.14 -25.43 15.34
CA SER A 350 12.17 -24.12 14.70
C SER A 350 10.80 -23.62 14.19
N LEU A 351 9.76 -24.45 14.28
CA LEU A 351 8.39 -24.05 13.92
C LEU A 351 7.85 -23.05 14.94
N PRO A 352 7.09 -22.03 14.51
CA PRO A 352 6.34 -21.17 15.42
C PRO A 352 5.48 -22.02 16.35
N ALA A 353 5.38 -21.68 17.63
CA ALA A 353 4.60 -22.46 18.59
C ALA A 353 3.11 -22.53 18.19
N PHE A 354 2.52 -21.38 17.82
CA PHE A 354 1.15 -21.21 17.39
C PHE A 354 1.07 -20.46 16.05
N ALA A 355 -0.05 -20.58 15.35
CA ALA A 355 -0.35 -19.74 14.19
C ALA A 355 -0.49 -18.28 14.63
N ALA A 356 -0.09 -17.34 13.77
CA ALA A 356 -0.33 -15.92 14.04
C ALA A 356 -1.83 -15.65 14.06
N PRO A 357 -2.35 -14.90 15.06
CA PRO A 357 -3.74 -14.47 15.09
C PRO A 357 -4.11 -13.68 13.83
N GLU A 358 -5.32 -13.89 13.34
CA GLU A 358 -5.79 -13.25 12.10
C GLU A 358 -5.79 -11.73 12.22
N ILE A 359 -6.10 -11.19 13.39
CA ILE A 359 -6.11 -9.75 13.68
C ILE A 359 -4.78 -9.05 13.37
N LEU A 360 -3.66 -9.78 13.41
CA LEU A 360 -2.32 -9.24 13.10
C LEU A 360 -2.02 -9.21 11.59
N ALA A 361 -2.86 -9.85 10.76
CA ALA A 361 -2.57 -10.07 9.34
C ALA A 361 -3.75 -9.79 8.41
N ALA A 362 -4.94 -9.45 8.95
CA ALA A 362 -6.15 -9.16 8.18
C ALA A 362 -6.28 -7.70 7.79
N ASP A 363 -7.16 -7.42 6.81
CA ASP A 363 -7.73 -6.09 6.59
C ASP A 363 -8.65 -5.72 7.75
N LEU A 364 -8.37 -4.63 8.42
CA LEU A 364 -9.08 -4.20 9.63
C LEU A 364 -10.22 -3.20 9.35
N SER A 365 -10.54 -2.88 8.09
CA SER A 365 -11.58 -1.88 7.77
C SER A 365 -12.96 -2.30 8.30
N SER A 366 -13.35 -3.57 8.13
CA SER A 366 -14.60 -4.06 8.74
C SER A 366 -14.58 -3.98 10.26
N LEU A 367 -13.45 -4.30 10.88
CA LEU A 367 -13.28 -4.21 12.34
C LEU A 367 -13.40 -2.75 12.82
N ALA A 368 -12.77 -1.81 12.14
CA ALA A 368 -12.84 -0.39 12.50
C ALA A 368 -14.28 0.13 12.43
N LEU A 369 -15.01 -0.25 11.40
CA LEU A 369 -16.41 0.09 11.25
C LEU A 369 -17.31 -0.54 12.35
N ASP A 370 -17.02 -1.78 12.72
CA ASP A 370 -17.76 -2.49 13.78
C ASP A 370 -17.48 -1.90 15.16
N LEU A 371 -16.23 -1.56 15.48
CA LEU A 371 -15.88 -0.87 16.73
C LEU A 371 -16.49 0.53 16.81
N ALA A 372 -16.49 1.29 15.71
CA ALA A 372 -17.17 2.58 15.66
C ALA A 372 -18.69 2.45 15.88
N ALA A 373 -19.31 1.36 15.39
CA ALA A 373 -20.72 1.05 15.66
C ALA A 373 -20.98 0.68 17.12
N TRP A 374 -20.02 0.03 17.78
CA TRP A 374 -20.07 -0.26 19.21
C TRP A 374 -19.85 0.98 20.09
N GLY A 375 -19.40 2.09 19.51
CA GLY A 375 -19.08 3.33 20.23
C GLY A 375 -17.63 3.43 20.69
N VAL A 376 -16.74 2.58 20.16
CA VAL A 376 -15.32 2.50 20.46
C VAL A 376 -14.51 3.09 19.31
N SER A 377 -13.72 4.12 19.56
CA SER A 377 -12.86 4.76 18.56
C SER A 377 -11.43 4.23 18.53
N GLU A 378 -10.96 3.66 19.66
CA GLU A 378 -9.61 3.13 19.81
C GLU A 378 -9.67 1.69 20.31
N PRO A 379 -8.98 0.74 19.67
CA PRO A 379 -9.02 -0.68 20.04
C PRO A 379 -8.64 -0.93 21.52
N GLY A 380 -7.75 -0.12 22.07
CA GLY A 380 -7.30 -0.25 23.46
C GLY A 380 -8.38 -0.05 24.53
N GLN A 381 -9.58 0.37 24.14
CA GLN A 381 -10.74 0.46 25.06
C GLN A 381 -11.39 -0.89 25.34
N LEU A 382 -11.09 -1.92 24.55
CA LEU A 382 -11.58 -3.28 24.72
C LEU A 382 -10.47 -4.25 25.15
N ALA A 383 -10.86 -5.36 25.73
CA ALA A 383 -9.94 -6.43 26.14
C ALA A 383 -9.60 -7.35 24.96
N TRP A 384 -8.35 -7.33 24.53
CA TRP A 384 -7.84 -8.16 23.44
C TRP A 384 -6.75 -9.10 23.92
N LEU A 385 -6.75 -10.34 23.43
CA LEU A 385 -5.63 -11.25 23.66
C LEU A 385 -4.38 -10.78 22.89
N ASP A 386 -4.57 -10.30 21.66
CA ASP A 386 -3.58 -9.59 20.86
C ASP A 386 -4.29 -8.40 20.20
N PRO A 387 -3.88 -7.14 20.50
CA PRO A 387 -4.57 -5.97 19.95
C PRO A 387 -4.25 -5.77 18.47
N PRO A 388 -5.13 -5.09 17.71
CA PRO A 388 -4.87 -4.71 16.32
C PRO A 388 -3.56 -3.93 16.17
N PRO A 389 -2.72 -4.20 15.14
CA PRO A 389 -1.50 -3.44 14.89
C PRO A 389 -1.81 -1.97 14.56
N ALA A 390 -1.16 -1.03 15.25
CA ALA A 390 -1.43 0.40 15.08
C ALA A 390 -1.30 0.93 13.64
N PRO A 391 -0.33 0.49 12.81
CA PRO A 391 -0.26 0.92 11.40
C PRO A 391 -1.47 0.44 10.59
N ALA A 392 -1.86 -0.84 10.71
CA ALA A 392 -3.00 -1.40 10.00
C ALA A 392 -4.33 -0.77 10.46
N TRP A 393 -4.44 -0.47 11.77
CA TRP A 393 -5.59 0.24 12.32
C TRP A 393 -5.75 1.64 11.73
N LYS A 394 -4.67 2.43 11.69
CA LYS A 394 -4.67 3.79 11.10
C LYS A 394 -5.10 3.78 9.63
N GLU A 395 -4.63 2.80 8.88
CA GLU A 395 -5.00 2.64 7.47
C GLU A 395 -6.48 2.26 7.31
N ALA A 396 -6.97 1.34 8.13
CA ALA A 396 -8.38 0.94 8.14
C ALA A 396 -9.30 2.14 8.42
N VAL A 397 -8.99 2.93 9.45
CA VAL A 397 -9.74 4.15 9.77
C VAL A 397 -9.65 5.19 8.65
N ALA A 398 -8.47 5.37 8.02
CA ALA A 398 -8.30 6.28 6.90
C ALA A 398 -9.15 5.86 5.69
N LEU A 399 -9.18 4.57 5.38
CA LEU A 399 -10.04 4.00 4.34
C LEU A 399 -11.51 4.24 4.64
N ASP A 400 -11.98 3.96 5.86
CA ASP A 400 -13.39 4.14 6.22
C ASP A 400 -13.81 5.62 6.21
N ARG A 401 -12.88 6.54 6.50
CA ARG A 401 -13.09 7.98 6.29
C ARG A 401 -13.19 8.34 4.79
N GLU A 402 -12.31 7.79 3.96
CA GLU A 402 -12.37 7.98 2.50
C GLU A 402 -13.67 7.46 1.91
N LEU A 403 -14.18 6.34 2.41
CA LEU A 403 -15.48 5.79 2.02
C LEU A 403 -16.68 6.58 2.60
N GLY A 404 -16.43 7.58 3.44
CA GLY A 404 -17.48 8.36 4.12
C GLY A 404 -18.18 7.59 5.24
N ALA A 405 -17.64 6.44 5.65
CA ALA A 405 -18.22 5.61 6.72
C ALA A 405 -17.95 6.16 8.12
N LEU A 406 -16.80 6.81 8.30
CA LEU A 406 -16.42 7.49 9.54
C LEU A 406 -16.24 8.99 9.31
N ASP A 407 -16.60 9.81 10.30
CA ASP A 407 -16.32 11.24 10.33
C ASP A 407 -14.85 11.54 10.75
N ALA A 408 -14.52 12.83 10.86
CA ALA A 408 -13.18 13.27 11.26
C ALA A 408 -12.81 12.81 12.69
N ASP A 409 -13.81 12.65 13.57
CA ASP A 409 -13.62 12.19 14.96
C ASP A 409 -13.60 10.65 15.07
N GLY A 410 -13.75 9.92 13.96
CA GLY A 410 -13.81 8.45 13.92
C GLY A 410 -15.17 7.88 14.32
N ARG A 411 -16.23 8.69 14.35
CA ARG A 411 -17.58 8.24 14.67
C ARG A 411 -18.30 7.74 13.43
N LEU A 412 -19.19 6.76 13.65
CA LEU A 412 -19.98 6.16 12.57
C LEU A 412 -20.96 7.17 11.97
N THR A 413 -20.86 7.42 10.66
CA THR A 413 -21.79 8.27 9.90
C THR A 413 -23.10 7.54 9.54
N GLU A 414 -24.08 8.24 8.94
CA GLU A 414 -25.25 7.57 8.35
C GLU A 414 -24.85 6.64 7.20
N GLU A 415 -23.89 7.06 6.38
CA GLU A 415 -23.31 6.22 5.32
C GLU A 415 -22.65 4.98 5.91
N GLY A 416 -21.86 5.12 7.00
CA GLY A 416 -21.24 4.00 7.69
C GLY A 416 -22.28 2.99 8.23
N ARG A 417 -23.40 3.46 8.77
CA ARG A 417 -24.51 2.58 9.19
C ARG A 417 -25.09 1.82 8.00
N ALA A 418 -25.28 2.49 6.87
CA ALA A 418 -25.77 1.85 5.64
C ALA A 418 -24.77 0.84 5.08
N LEU A 419 -23.46 1.14 5.08
CA LEU A 419 -22.40 0.22 4.68
C LEU A 419 -22.40 -1.05 5.57
N ARG A 420 -22.44 -0.85 6.87
CA ARG A 420 -22.48 -1.94 7.86
C ARG A 420 -23.74 -2.80 7.77
N ALA A 421 -24.87 -2.25 7.29
CA ALA A 421 -26.09 -3.02 7.08
C ALA A 421 -25.91 -4.16 6.06
N LEU A 422 -24.93 -4.04 5.15
CA LEU A 422 -24.59 -5.08 4.18
C LEU A 422 -23.55 -6.06 4.76
N PRO A 423 -23.72 -7.39 4.56
CA PRO A 423 -22.74 -8.36 4.98
C PRO A 423 -21.57 -8.46 3.99
N LEU A 424 -20.91 -7.33 3.73
CA LEU A 424 -19.84 -7.15 2.77
C LEU A 424 -18.72 -6.30 3.38
N PRO A 425 -17.47 -6.50 2.94
CA PRO A 425 -16.40 -5.56 3.29
C PRO A 425 -16.78 -4.12 2.89
N PRO A 426 -16.33 -3.07 3.62
CA PRO A 426 -16.75 -1.68 3.41
C PRO A 426 -16.64 -1.19 1.96
N ARG A 427 -15.56 -1.53 1.25
CA ARG A 427 -15.36 -1.20 -0.16
C ARG A 427 -16.47 -1.78 -1.06
N LEU A 428 -16.82 -3.04 -0.90
CA LEU A 428 -17.86 -3.69 -1.69
C LEU A 428 -19.26 -3.23 -1.27
N ALA A 429 -19.46 -3.00 0.01
CA ALA A 429 -20.70 -2.40 0.52
C ALA A 429 -20.93 -1.01 -0.09
N ARG A 430 -19.89 -0.17 -0.17
CA ARG A 430 -19.93 1.15 -0.82
C ARG A 430 -20.37 1.05 -2.27
N MET A 431 -19.77 0.13 -3.03
CA MET A 431 -20.13 -0.11 -4.43
C MET A 431 -21.63 -0.43 -4.58
N VAL A 432 -22.14 -1.38 -3.78
CA VAL A 432 -23.52 -1.84 -3.91
C VAL A 432 -24.51 -0.75 -3.44
N LEU A 433 -24.21 0.01 -2.40
CA LEU A 433 -25.04 1.12 -1.92
C LEU A 433 -25.09 2.26 -2.93
N GLU A 434 -23.95 2.68 -3.46
CA GLU A 434 -23.92 3.76 -4.45
C GLU A 434 -24.64 3.35 -5.74
N ALA A 435 -24.38 2.11 -6.20
CA ALA A 435 -25.13 1.57 -7.32
C ALA A 435 -26.65 1.51 -7.07
N ALA A 436 -27.08 1.25 -5.83
CA ALA A 436 -28.49 1.22 -5.47
C ALA A 436 -29.17 2.61 -5.62
N ARG A 437 -28.44 3.70 -5.35
CA ARG A 437 -28.92 5.09 -5.57
C ARG A 437 -29.19 5.38 -7.05
N HIS A 438 -28.48 4.66 -7.94
CA HIS A 438 -28.58 4.84 -9.40
C HIS A 438 -29.34 3.71 -10.10
N GLY A 439 -29.96 2.77 -9.35
CA GLY A 439 -30.78 1.69 -9.91
C GLY A 439 -29.99 0.44 -10.35
N GLU A 440 -28.67 0.39 -10.11
CA GLU A 440 -27.76 -0.68 -10.55
C GLU A 440 -27.37 -1.66 -9.43
N ALA A 441 -28.18 -1.72 -8.35
CA ALA A 441 -27.87 -2.53 -7.16
C ALA A 441 -27.63 -4.01 -7.46
N GLU A 442 -28.44 -4.61 -8.36
CA GLU A 442 -28.33 -6.03 -8.71
C GLU A 442 -27.00 -6.33 -9.38
N ARG A 443 -26.60 -5.51 -10.34
CA ARG A 443 -25.35 -5.66 -11.09
C ARG A 443 -24.13 -5.51 -10.17
N ALA A 444 -24.14 -4.49 -9.31
CA ALA A 444 -23.10 -4.29 -8.33
C ALA A 444 -23.00 -5.44 -7.31
N ALA A 445 -24.13 -5.97 -6.87
CA ALA A 445 -24.17 -7.11 -5.95
C ALA A 445 -23.67 -8.41 -6.61
N GLU A 446 -23.92 -8.61 -7.91
CA GLU A 446 -23.37 -9.75 -8.68
C GLU A 446 -21.82 -9.61 -8.79
N LEU A 447 -21.29 -8.41 -9.05
CA LEU A 447 -19.84 -8.13 -9.05
C LEU A 447 -19.24 -8.33 -7.66
N ALA A 448 -19.89 -7.86 -6.60
CA ALA A 448 -19.47 -8.10 -5.23
C ALA A 448 -19.43 -9.60 -4.91
N MET A 449 -20.37 -10.40 -5.43
CA MET A 449 -20.40 -11.86 -5.29
C MET A 449 -19.19 -12.52 -5.97
N LEU A 450 -18.83 -12.10 -7.19
CA LEU A 450 -17.66 -12.61 -7.91
C LEU A 450 -16.34 -12.33 -7.15
N LEU A 451 -16.25 -11.17 -6.48
CA LEU A 451 -15.08 -10.78 -5.69
C LEU A 451 -15.05 -11.47 -4.31
N SER A 452 -16.22 -11.80 -3.74
CA SER A 452 -16.31 -12.47 -2.43
C SER A 452 -16.11 -13.98 -2.50
N GLU A 453 -16.51 -14.63 -3.60
CA GLU A 453 -16.53 -16.08 -3.75
C GLU A 453 -15.64 -16.53 -4.91
N ARG A 454 -14.48 -17.10 -4.57
CA ARG A 454 -13.48 -17.55 -5.59
C ARG A 454 -14.04 -18.60 -6.54
N GLY A 455 -13.62 -18.46 -7.80
CA GLY A 455 -13.94 -19.44 -8.86
C GLY A 455 -15.37 -19.35 -9.42
N LEU A 456 -16.19 -18.38 -8.98
CA LEU A 456 -17.44 -18.04 -9.67
C LEU A 456 -17.12 -17.31 -10.98
N GLY A 457 -17.84 -17.66 -12.04
CA GLY A 457 -17.64 -17.08 -13.37
C GLY A 457 -16.28 -17.40 -14.03
N GLY A 458 -15.47 -18.31 -13.42
CA GLY A 458 -14.15 -18.67 -13.93
C GLY A 458 -13.01 -17.82 -13.38
N ASN A 459 -11.82 -17.89 -14.05
CA ASN A 459 -10.58 -17.25 -13.60
C ASN A 459 -10.08 -16.16 -14.58
N ASP A 460 -10.97 -15.64 -15.42
CA ASP A 460 -10.68 -14.53 -16.34
C ASP A 460 -10.33 -13.27 -15.54
N ALA A 461 -9.39 -12.47 -16.02
CA ALA A 461 -9.08 -11.19 -15.38
C ALA A 461 -10.21 -10.18 -15.60
N ASP A 462 -10.98 -10.32 -16.70
CA ASP A 462 -12.13 -9.47 -16.98
C ASP A 462 -13.36 -9.90 -16.15
N LEU A 463 -13.73 -9.05 -15.19
CA LEU A 463 -14.90 -9.28 -14.35
C LEU A 463 -16.21 -9.22 -15.15
N SER A 464 -16.27 -8.47 -16.26
CA SER A 464 -17.46 -8.43 -17.12
C SER A 464 -17.72 -9.78 -17.76
N HIS A 465 -16.69 -10.45 -18.27
CA HIS A 465 -16.81 -11.83 -18.78
C HIS A 465 -17.19 -12.83 -17.68
N ARG A 466 -16.62 -12.66 -16.48
CA ARG A 466 -17.00 -13.51 -15.34
C ARG A 466 -18.45 -13.30 -14.93
N LEU A 467 -18.96 -12.08 -15.01
CA LEU A 467 -20.34 -11.72 -14.72
C LEU A 467 -21.32 -12.38 -15.70
N GLU A 468 -21.02 -12.35 -17.00
CA GLU A 468 -21.82 -13.03 -18.01
C GLU A 468 -21.89 -14.54 -17.78
N ARG A 469 -20.76 -15.17 -17.44
CA ARG A 469 -20.71 -16.60 -17.10
C ARG A 469 -21.49 -16.92 -15.83
N LEU A 470 -21.42 -16.08 -14.78
CA LEU A 470 -22.24 -16.26 -13.57
C LEU A 470 -23.73 -16.19 -13.89
N ARG A 471 -24.15 -15.25 -14.75
CA ARG A 471 -25.53 -15.10 -15.16
C ARG A 471 -26.06 -16.34 -15.93
N SER A 472 -25.24 -16.92 -16.77
CA SER A 472 -25.55 -18.14 -17.51
C SER A 472 -25.39 -19.43 -16.72
N ASP A 473 -24.74 -19.38 -15.51
CA ASP A 473 -24.51 -20.57 -14.70
C ASP A 473 -25.82 -21.14 -14.11
N GLY A 474 -26.24 -22.29 -14.60
CA GLY A 474 -27.39 -23.06 -14.11
C GLY A 474 -27.08 -24.05 -12.99
N SER A 475 -25.83 -24.13 -12.51
CA SER A 475 -25.44 -24.99 -11.40
C SER A 475 -26.14 -24.61 -10.12
N LYS A 476 -26.20 -25.52 -9.14
CA LYS A 476 -26.73 -25.20 -7.81
C LYS A 476 -25.94 -24.05 -7.17
N ARG A 477 -24.59 -24.07 -7.28
CA ARG A 477 -23.69 -23.02 -6.76
C ARG A 477 -24.00 -21.67 -7.41
N GLY A 478 -24.15 -21.64 -8.74
CA GLY A 478 -24.49 -20.41 -9.47
C GLY A 478 -25.86 -19.84 -9.05
N ARG A 479 -26.86 -20.70 -8.88
CA ARG A 479 -28.19 -20.27 -8.41
C ARG A 479 -28.15 -19.71 -6.98
N ASP A 480 -27.43 -20.36 -6.08
CA ASP A 480 -27.29 -19.91 -4.69
C ASP A 480 -26.53 -18.57 -4.61
N ALA A 481 -25.49 -18.39 -5.41
CA ALA A 481 -24.73 -17.14 -5.53
C ALA A 481 -25.62 -15.99 -6.04
N LYS A 482 -26.39 -16.22 -7.11
CA LYS A 482 -27.33 -15.22 -7.65
C LYS A 482 -28.41 -14.83 -6.65
N ARG A 483 -28.96 -15.81 -5.90
CA ARG A 483 -29.94 -15.54 -4.84
C ARG A 483 -29.35 -14.68 -3.73
N LEU A 484 -28.09 -14.92 -3.33
CA LEU A 484 -27.39 -14.12 -2.33
C LEU A 484 -27.12 -12.70 -2.83
N ALA A 485 -26.63 -12.53 -4.04
CA ALA A 485 -26.43 -11.23 -4.65
C ALA A 485 -27.75 -10.43 -4.69
N ALA A 486 -28.85 -11.05 -5.12
CA ALA A 486 -30.17 -10.43 -5.10
C ALA A 486 -30.63 -10.03 -3.69
N ASN A 487 -30.24 -10.79 -2.66
CA ASN A 487 -30.51 -10.40 -1.28
C ASN A 487 -29.71 -9.15 -0.89
N TRP A 488 -28.42 -9.08 -1.22
CA TRP A 488 -27.59 -7.91 -0.95
C TRP A 488 -28.11 -6.65 -1.65
N ALA A 489 -28.53 -6.79 -2.91
CA ALA A 489 -29.17 -5.69 -3.64
C ALA A 489 -30.44 -5.18 -2.94
N ARG A 490 -31.29 -6.09 -2.43
CA ARG A 490 -32.49 -5.71 -1.65
C ARG A 490 -32.13 -5.01 -0.36
N MET A 491 -31.12 -5.52 0.37
CA MET A 491 -30.64 -4.91 1.61
C MET A 491 -30.08 -3.50 1.36
N ALA A 492 -29.31 -3.31 0.28
CA ALA A 492 -28.79 -2.00 -0.09
C ALA A 492 -29.91 -1.00 -0.40
N LYS A 493 -30.92 -1.42 -1.17
CA LYS A 493 -32.09 -0.59 -1.45
C LYS A 493 -32.88 -0.21 -0.17
N ALA A 494 -32.99 -1.14 0.78
CA ALA A 494 -33.67 -0.91 2.06
C ALA A 494 -32.85 -0.01 3.02
N ALA A 495 -31.53 -0.03 2.90
CA ALA A 495 -30.64 0.81 3.73
C ALA A 495 -30.59 2.29 3.26
N LEU A 496 -31.08 2.59 2.05
CA LEU A 496 -31.17 3.96 1.56
C LEU A 496 -32.35 4.69 2.23
N PRO A 497 -32.17 5.99 2.57
CA PRO A 497 -33.30 6.81 3.05
C PRO A 497 -34.41 6.81 2.01
N LEU A 498 -35.66 6.67 2.47
CA LEU A 498 -36.81 6.81 1.57
C LEU A 498 -36.76 8.19 0.91
N PRO A 499 -37.03 8.28 -0.43
CA PRO A 499 -37.10 9.57 -1.09
C PRO A 499 -38.10 10.46 -0.35
N GLN A 500 -37.64 11.56 0.22
CA GLN A 500 -38.57 12.55 0.77
C GLN A 500 -39.41 13.07 -0.39
N PRO A 501 -40.75 13.10 -0.27
CA PRO A 501 -41.57 13.67 -1.32
C PRO A 501 -41.16 15.13 -1.52
N SER A 502 -40.84 15.48 -2.77
CA SER A 502 -40.34 16.81 -3.10
C SER A 502 -41.37 17.87 -2.64
N PRO A 503 -40.92 19.03 -2.14
CA PRO A 503 -41.84 20.11 -1.68
C PRO A 503 -42.91 20.50 -2.69
N ALA A 504 -42.67 20.28 -4.00
CA ALA A 504 -43.59 20.58 -5.10
C ALA A 504 -44.91 19.73 -5.11
N SER A 505 -44.97 18.65 -4.36
CA SER A 505 -46.21 17.84 -4.27
C SER A 505 -47.13 18.26 -3.14
N ARG A 506 -46.71 19.16 -2.21
CA ARG A 506 -47.56 19.71 -1.16
C ARG A 506 -48.35 20.96 -1.57
N GLU A 507 -47.94 21.63 -2.66
CA GLU A 507 -48.65 22.86 -3.12
C GLU A 507 -49.79 22.63 -4.09
N ARG A 508 -50.07 21.42 -4.56
CA ARG A 508 -51.19 21.13 -5.46
C ARG A 508 -52.51 20.79 -4.76
N GLY A 509 -52.58 20.92 -3.42
CA GLY A 509 -53.76 20.57 -2.63
C GLY A 509 -54.55 21.79 -2.10
N GLN A 510 -54.03 23.01 -2.16
CA GLN A 510 -54.74 24.21 -1.72
C GLN A 510 -54.25 25.40 -2.55
N THR A 511 -55.00 25.75 -3.57
CA THR A 511 -55.43 27.13 -3.91
C THR A 511 -56.02 27.17 -5.32
N ALA A 512 -57.31 27.07 -5.39
CA ALA A 512 -58.04 27.75 -6.43
C ALA A 512 -58.41 29.16 -5.84
N ALA A 513 -58.15 30.21 -6.64
CA ALA A 513 -58.46 31.60 -6.49
C ALA A 513 -57.32 32.51 -5.99
N PHE A 514 -56.69 33.19 -6.87
CA PHE A 514 -56.77 34.64 -7.07
C PHE A 514 -55.87 35.10 -8.22
N ILE A 515 -56.48 35.81 -9.18
CA ILE A 515 -55.89 36.47 -10.34
C ILE A 515 -55.27 37.81 -9.89
N GLY A 516 -54.09 38.17 -10.43
CA GLY A 516 -53.53 39.51 -10.26
C GLY A 516 -52.14 39.69 -10.83
N ASN A 517 -52.07 40.41 -11.96
CA ASN A 517 -50.87 40.92 -12.64
C ASN A 517 -49.90 41.69 -11.74
N ALA A 518 -48.64 41.62 -11.95
CA ALA A 518 -47.77 42.74 -12.34
C ALA A 518 -46.30 42.38 -12.42
N ASP A 519 -45.72 42.93 -13.45
CA ASP A 519 -44.29 43.01 -13.81
C ASP A 519 -43.34 43.51 -12.71
N ARG A 520 -42.09 43.10 -12.87
CA ARG A 520 -40.84 43.88 -12.79
C ARG A 520 -39.72 43.35 -11.89
N GLU A 521 -38.61 43.23 -12.56
CA GLU A 521 -37.22 43.54 -12.13
C GLU A 521 -36.46 42.59 -11.20
N ARG A 522 -35.36 42.04 -11.78
CA ARG A 522 -34.18 41.51 -11.09
C ARG A 522 -33.52 42.61 -10.25
N PRO A 523 -32.89 42.22 -9.14
CA PRO A 523 -31.45 42.29 -9.16
C PRO A 523 -30.75 41.06 -8.55
N LEU A 524 -29.51 40.88 -9.03
CA LEU A 524 -28.47 39.99 -8.52
C LEU A 524 -28.11 40.31 -7.07
N SER A 525 -28.10 39.31 -6.19
CA SER A 525 -27.33 39.41 -4.98
C SER A 525 -26.70 38.04 -4.64
N ARG A 526 -25.39 38.05 -4.49
CA ARG A 526 -24.55 37.00 -3.90
C ARG A 526 -25.10 36.65 -2.51
N VAL A 527 -25.22 35.34 -2.24
CA VAL A 527 -25.22 34.84 -0.86
C VAL A 527 -24.26 33.64 -0.82
N SER A 528 -23.28 33.82 0.03
CA SER A 528 -22.29 32.86 0.46
C SER A 528 -22.91 31.82 1.41
N GLY A 529 -22.46 30.57 1.32
CA GLY A 529 -22.25 29.72 2.48
C GLY A 529 -23.36 28.74 2.81
N GLY A 530 -22.99 27.46 2.85
CA GLY A 530 -23.80 26.38 3.40
C GLY A 530 -23.55 25.10 2.62
N GLY A 531 -22.38 24.48 2.82
CA GLY A 531 -22.06 23.17 2.24
C GLY A 531 -22.92 22.09 2.89
N THR A 532 -23.96 21.64 2.19
CA THR A 532 -24.55 20.33 2.39
C THR A 532 -23.87 19.40 1.40
N GLY A 533 -23.18 18.37 1.92
CA GLY A 533 -22.42 17.41 1.15
C GLY A 533 -23.24 16.79 0.02
N ARG A 534 -23.00 17.27 -1.19
CA ARG A 534 -23.47 16.64 -2.43
C ARG A 534 -22.37 15.67 -2.87
N GLY A 535 -22.69 14.39 -2.93
CA GLY A 535 -21.77 13.35 -3.42
C GLY A 535 -21.29 13.65 -4.85
N PRO A 536 -20.13 13.12 -5.25
CA PRO A 536 -19.39 13.48 -6.47
C PRO A 536 -20.10 13.17 -7.81
N PHE A 537 -21.27 12.53 -7.83
CA PHE A 537 -21.87 11.95 -9.03
C PHE A 537 -23.11 12.70 -9.61
N GLN A 538 -23.26 14.00 -9.38
CA GLN A 538 -24.44 14.73 -9.88
C GLN A 538 -24.41 15.09 -11.40
N ARG A 539 -23.42 14.69 -12.17
CA ARG A 539 -23.30 14.98 -13.60
C ARG A 539 -23.44 13.80 -14.53
N ALA A 540 -23.51 12.55 -14.04
CA ALA A 540 -23.79 11.42 -14.89
C ALA A 540 -25.22 11.55 -15.44
N GLY A 541 -25.35 11.85 -16.73
CA GLY A 541 -26.61 11.72 -17.45
C GLY A 541 -27.19 10.33 -17.24
N ALA A 542 -28.51 10.15 -17.39
CA ALA A 542 -29.28 8.94 -17.13
C ALA A 542 -28.84 7.72 -17.99
N GLY A 543 -27.57 7.31 -17.89
CA GLY A 543 -26.98 6.08 -18.47
C GLY A 543 -26.66 5.09 -17.36
N ALA A 544 -26.86 3.79 -17.62
CA ALA A 544 -26.47 2.72 -16.72
C ALA A 544 -24.96 2.75 -16.45
N PHE A 545 -24.52 2.56 -15.20
CA PHE A 545 -23.10 2.43 -14.86
C PHE A 545 -22.48 1.23 -15.59
N SER A 546 -21.28 1.39 -16.13
CA SER A 546 -20.51 0.25 -16.62
C SER A 546 -19.97 -0.59 -15.45
N ASP A 547 -19.53 -1.83 -15.72
CA ASP A 547 -18.88 -2.66 -14.71
C ASP A 547 -17.60 -1.98 -14.19
N GLY A 548 -16.88 -1.25 -15.05
CA GLY A 548 -15.71 -0.47 -14.69
C GLY A 548 -16.02 0.64 -13.67
N VAL A 549 -17.11 1.38 -13.88
CA VAL A 549 -17.59 2.39 -12.95
C VAL A 549 -17.94 1.77 -11.60
N LEU A 550 -18.66 0.65 -11.59
CA LEU A 550 -19.01 -0.04 -10.34
C LEU A 550 -17.77 -0.49 -9.57
N ILE A 551 -16.78 -1.09 -10.23
CA ILE A 551 -15.52 -1.49 -9.57
C ILE A 551 -14.73 -0.26 -9.07
N ALA A 552 -14.74 0.84 -9.81
CA ALA A 552 -14.08 2.07 -9.39
C ALA A 552 -14.70 2.70 -8.13
N LEU A 553 -16.00 2.49 -7.89
CA LEU A 553 -16.67 2.88 -6.64
C LEU A 553 -16.13 2.12 -5.42
N ALA A 554 -15.78 0.84 -5.59
CA ALA A 554 -15.17 0.03 -4.53
C ALA A 554 -13.69 0.34 -4.33
N TYR A 555 -12.97 0.61 -5.42
CA TYR A 555 -11.52 0.75 -5.45
C TYR A 555 -11.07 2.05 -6.14
N PRO A 556 -11.44 3.21 -5.60
CA PRO A 556 -11.13 4.49 -6.23
C PRO A 556 -9.62 4.77 -6.30
N ASP A 557 -8.83 4.25 -5.37
CA ASP A 557 -7.37 4.31 -5.31
C ASP A 557 -6.68 3.41 -6.36
N ARG A 558 -7.42 2.49 -7.00
CA ARG A 558 -6.93 1.51 -7.97
C ARG A 558 -7.38 1.76 -9.40
N LEU A 559 -7.77 2.98 -9.72
CA LEU A 559 -7.88 3.41 -11.10
C LEU A 559 -6.50 3.32 -11.76
N ALA A 560 -6.41 2.70 -12.91
CA ALA A 560 -5.14 2.43 -13.59
C ALA A 560 -5.16 2.95 -15.03
N LYS A 561 -4.07 3.62 -15.46
CA LYS A 561 -3.87 4.09 -16.82
C LYS A 561 -2.81 3.25 -17.51
N SER A 562 -3.05 2.90 -18.77
CA SER A 562 -2.05 2.25 -19.62
C SER A 562 -0.81 3.14 -19.76
N ARG A 563 0.40 2.52 -19.69
CA ARG A 563 1.67 3.22 -19.83
C ARG A 563 2.65 2.42 -20.66
N GLY A 564 3.32 3.07 -21.62
CA GLY A 564 4.43 2.47 -22.37
C GLY A 564 4.02 1.23 -23.14
N ALA A 565 4.44 0.05 -22.69
CA ALA A 565 4.17 -1.21 -23.36
C ALA A 565 2.72 -1.68 -23.11
N ARG A 566 2.18 -2.41 -24.08
CA ARG A 566 0.85 -3.03 -23.97
C ARG A 566 0.77 -4.00 -22.80
N GLY A 567 -0.24 -3.84 -21.98
CA GLY A 567 -0.46 -4.64 -20.78
C GLY A 567 0.16 -4.05 -19.51
N ASP A 568 0.93 -2.96 -19.60
CA ASP A 568 1.48 -2.26 -18.45
C ASP A 568 0.59 -1.09 -18.03
N PHE A 569 0.33 -0.98 -16.73
CA PHE A 569 -0.56 0.02 -16.14
C PHE A 569 0.10 0.70 -14.94
N LEU A 570 -0.24 1.98 -14.73
CA LEU A 570 0.08 2.74 -13.53
C LEU A 570 -1.21 3.09 -12.82
N MET A 571 -1.33 2.74 -11.53
CA MET A 571 -2.50 3.06 -10.71
C MET A 571 -2.40 4.44 -10.05
N ALA A 572 -3.55 4.98 -9.65
CA ALA A 572 -3.65 6.28 -8.97
C ALA A 572 -2.83 6.34 -7.67
N ASN A 573 -2.69 5.23 -6.96
CA ASN A 573 -1.84 5.10 -5.79
C ASN A 573 -0.33 4.98 -6.09
N GLY A 574 0.09 5.13 -7.33
CA GLY A 574 1.51 5.13 -7.75
C GLY A 574 2.10 3.76 -8.06
N ARG A 575 1.32 2.68 -7.99
CA ARG A 575 1.81 1.32 -8.22
C ARG A 575 1.71 0.92 -9.68
N ALA A 576 2.68 0.15 -10.15
CA ALA A 576 2.65 -0.48 -11.45
C ALA A 576 2.01 -1.88 -11.34
N ALA A 577 1.22 -2.24 -12.34
CA ALA A 577 0.65 -3.57 -12.48
C ALA A 577 0.58 -3.98 -13.95
N SER A 578 0.56 -5.29 -14.21
CA SER A 578 0.57 -5.79 -15.58
C SER A 578 -0.49 -6.88 -15.83
N LEU A 579 -0.87 -6.98 -17.09
CA LEU A 579 -1.68 -8.07 -17.67
C LEU A 579 -0.87 -8.76 -18.77
N PRO A 580 -1.12 -10.05 -19.04
CA PRO A 580 -0.62 -10.70 -20.25
C PRO A 580 -1.04 -9.95 -21.51
N ILE A 581 -0.16 -9.89 -22.50
CA ILE A 581 -0.42 -9.16 -23.78
C ILE A 581 -1.62 -9.74 -24.54
N GLU A 582 -1.88 -11.04 -24.35
CA GLU A 582 -3.00 -11.78 -24.95
C GLU A 582 -4.35 -11.41 -24.33
N ASP A 583 -4.33 -10.92 -23.07
CA ASP A 583 -5.56 -10.53 -22.39
C ASP A 583 -6.22 -9.34 -23.10
N PRO A 584 -7.53 -9.40 -23.39
CA PRO A 584 -8.25 -8.29 -24.04
C PRO A 584 -8.13 -6.95 -23.31
N LEU A 585 -8.14 -6.96 -21.97
CA LEU A 585 -7.98 -5.78 -21.12
C LEU A 585 -6.62 -5.10 -21.28
N SER A 586 -5.61 -5.80 -21.83
CA SER A 586 -4.28 -5.21 -22.11
C SER A 586 -4.30 -4.02 -23.07
N ARG A 587 -5.42 -3.84 -23.81
CA ARG A 587 -5.63 -2.75 -24.79
C ARG A 587 -6.41 -1.57 -24.22
N ALA A 588 -7.01 -1.73 -23.05
CA ALA A 588 -7.84 -0.69 -22.46
C ALA A 588 -7.00 0.54 -22.08
N PRO A 589 -7.47 1.76 -22.33
CA PRO A 589 -6.76 2.98 -21.92
C PRO A 589 -6.74 3.13 -20.40
N PHE A 590 -7.81 2.73 -19.72
CA PHE A 590 -7.96 2.72 -18.28
C PHE A 590 -8.61 1.43 -17.78
N LEU A 591 -8.29 1.07 -16.55
CA LEU A 591 -8.89 -0.05 -15.83
C LEU A 591 -9.30 0.38 -14.42
N ALA A 592 -10.40 -0.16 -13.94
CA ALA A 592 -10.70 -0.26 -12.51
C ALA A 592 -10.22 -1.63 -12.01
N VAL A 593 -9.24 -1.66 -11.11
CA VAL A 593 -8.58 -2.89 -10.67
C VAL A 593 -9.11 -3.31 -9.31
N ALA A 594 -9.70 -4.50 -9.23
CA ALA A 594 -10.24 -5.08 -8.00
C ALA A 594 -9.22 -5.95 -7.28
N GLU A 595 -8.53 -6.86 -8.00
CA GLU A 595 -7.60 -7.81 -7.41
C GLU A 595 -6.23 -7.78 -8.08
N LEU A 596 -5.19 -7.85 -7.25
CA LEU A 596 -3.79 -7.86 -7.65
C LEU A 596 -3.04 -8.97 -6.93
N THR A 597 -1.92 -9.41 -7.50
CA THR A 597 -0.95 -10.29 -6.82
C THR A 597 0.46 -9.87 -7.18
N GLY A 598 1.43 -10.18 -6.31
CA GLY A 598 2.84 -9.88 -6.54
C GLY A 598 3.34 -8.69 -5.69
N ARG A 599 4.62 -8.36 -5.84
CA ARG A 599 5.28 -7.24 -5.12
C ARG A 599 4.96 -5.91 -5.79
N ALA A 600 5.16 -4.81 -5.05
CA ALA A 600 4.84 -3.44 -5.49
C ALA A 600 5.39 -3.07 -6.89
N ALA A 601 6.57 -3.55 -7.24
CA ALA A 601 7.23 -3.25 -8.52
C ALA A 601 6.76 -4.14 -9.70
N GLN A 602 6.10 -5.28 -9.43
CA GLN A 602 5.67 -6.26 -10.45
C GLN A 602 4.36 -6.94 -10.02
N ALA A 603 3.32 -6.14 -9.80
CA ALA A 603 2.00 -6.67 -9.50
C ALA A 603 1.35 -7.19 -10.79
N ARG A 604 0.65 -8.34 -10.70
CA ARG A 604 -0.18 -8.87 -11.77
C ARG A 604 -1.65 -8.61 -11.44
N ILE A 605 -2.39 -8.10 -12.39
CA ILE A 605 -3.83 -7.91 -12.28
C ILE A 605 -4.52 -9.28 -12.39
N LEU A 606 -5.37 -9.60 -11.41
CA LEU A 606 -6.16 -10.83 -11.37
C LEU A 606 -7.64 -10.59 -11.67
N ALA A 607 -8.14 -9.38 -11.33
CA ALA A 607 -9.52 -9.01 -11.62
C ALA A 607 -9.60 -7.50 -11.85
N ALA A 608 -10.19 -7.10 -12.98
CA ALA A 608 -10.39 -5.71 -13.37
C ALA A 608 -11.56 -5.58 -14.34
N CYS A 609 -12.00 -4.33 -14.57
CA CYS A 609 -12.88 -3.96 -15.68
C CYS A 609 -12.26 -2.80 -16.47
N ALA A 610 -12.53 -2.72 -17.77
CA ALA A 610 -12.19 -1.58 -18.60
C ALA A 610 -12.98 -0.33 -18.18
N LEU A 611 -12.35 0.83 -18.35
CA LEU A 611 -12.97 2.15 -18.20
C LEU A 611 -12.65 3.02 -19.39
N ASP A 612 -13.64 3.80 -19.81
CA ASP A 612 -13.41 4.85 -20.79
C ASP A 612 -12.87 6.13 -20.15
N PRO A 613 -12.12 6.97 -20.91
CA PRO A 613 -11.57 8.23 -20.38
C PRO A 613 -12.64 9.17 -19.80
N GLU A 614 -13.85 9.21 -20.40
CA GLU A 614 -14.97 10.03 -19.92
C GLU A 614 -15.48 9.53 -18.56
N GLU A 615 -15.59 8.21 -18.39
CA GLU A 615 -15.99 7.60 -17.10
C GLU A 615 -14.98 7.91 -15.99
N VAL A 616 -13.68 7.92 -16.31
CA VAL A 616 -12.63 8.30 -15.35
C VAL A 616 -12.77 9.75 -14.92
N GLU A 617 -13.09 10.66 -15.85
CA GLU A 617 -13.33 12.08 -15.55
C GLU A 617 -14.54 12.25 -14.62
N ASP A 618 -15.62 11.51 -14.89
CA ASP A 618 -16.86 11.57 -14.09
C ASP A 618 -16.67 11.00 -12.68
N ILE A 619 -15.97 9.85 -12.56
CA ILE A 619 -15.73 9.16 -11.28
C ILE A 619 -14.72 9.92 -10.42
N ALA A 620 -13.64 10.38 -11.05
CA ALA A 620 -12.54 11.01 -10.33
C ALA A 620 -12.81 12.49 -10.02
N GLY A 621 -13.62 13.20 -10.82
CA GLY A 621 -14.17 14.54 -10.59
C GLY A 621 -13.28 15.47 -9.75
N GLU A 622 -13.68 15.70 -8.51
CA GLU A 622 -13.01 16.57 -7.53
C GLU A 622 -11.61 16.07 -7.10
N ARG A 623 -11.26 14.80 -7.35
CA ARG A 623 -9.95 14.21 -7.05
C ARG A 623 -8.90 14.51 -8.13
N ILE A 624 -9.33 15.07 -9.27
CA ILE A 624 -8.43 15.45 -10.34
C ILE A 624 -7.82 16.80 -10.01
N GLU A 625 -6.54 16.80 -9.73
CA GLU A 625 -5.78 18.02 -9.47
C GLU A 625 -5.25 18.59 -10.78
N ALA A 626 -5.49 19.89 -11.02
CA ALA A 626 -4.83 20.64 -12.06
C ALA A 626 -3.62 21.37 -11.46
N ARG A 627 -2.43 21.09 -11.97
CA ARG A 627 -1.20 21.72 -11.50
C ARG A 627 -0.42 22.30 -12.67
N ASP A 628 -0.12 23.58 -12.56
CA ASP A 628 0.77 24.26 -13.49
C ASP A 628 2.22 24.03 -13.02
N GLU A 629 3.09 23.69 -13.96
CA GLU A 629 4.51 23.49 -13.71
C GLU A 629 5.29 24.28 -14.76
N MET A 630 6.19 25.13 -14.27
CA MET A 630 7.12 25.87 -15.10
C MET A 630 8.50 25.23 -14.96
N VAL A 631 9.06 24.78 -16.07
CA VAL A 631 10.36 24.12 -16.09
C VAL A 631 11.26 24.74 -17.16
N PHE A 632 12.56 24.75 -16.88
CA PHE A 632 13.55 25.09 -17.86
C PHE A 632 13.90 23.87 -18.72
N ASP A 633 13.86 24.02 -20.03
CA ASP A 633 14.29 22.99 -20.98
C ASP A 633 15.75 23.23 -21.39
N PRO A 634 16.69 22.39 -20.94
CA PRO A 634 18.12 22.56 -21.28
C PRO A 634 18.44 22.46 -22.79
N ALA A 635 17.63 21.70 -23.55
CA ALA A 635 17.88 21.48 -24.97
C ALA A 635 17.61 22.73 -25.79
N THR A 636 16.59 23.50 -25.41
CA THR A 636 16.21 24.76 -26.09
C THR A 636 16.63 25.99 -25.30
N ALA A 637 17.24 25.83 -24.13
CA ALA A 637 17.59 26.87 -23.17
C ALA A 637 16.44 27.88 -22.96
N SER A 638 15.20 27.38 -22.78
CA SER A 638 13.98 28.17 -22.68
C SER A 638 13.03 27.62 -21.63
N LEU A 639 12.12 28.47 -21.14
CA LEU A 639 11.08 28.07 -20.25
C LEU A 639 9.94 27.37 -20.99
N ARG A 640 9.37 26.36 -20.34
CA ARG A 640 8.11 25.72 -20.73
C ARG A 640 7.16 25.70 -19.55
N ARG A 641 5.94 26.21 -19.75
CA ARG A 641 4.85 26.08 -18.78
C ARG A 641 3.88 25.04 -19.27
N ARG A 642 3.58 24.05 -18.39
CA ARG A 642 2.67 22.95 -18.70
C ARG A 642 1.64 22.84 -17.62
N ARG A 643 0.41 22.62 -18.01
CA ARG A 643 -0.65 22.24 -17.12
C ARG A 643 -0.83 20.74 -17.15
N PHE A 644 -0.66 20.11 -16.00
CA PHE A 644 -0.95 18.70 -15.82
C PHE A 644 -2.27 18.55 -15.09
N ARG A 645 -3.12 17.68 -15.63
CA ARG A 645 -4.24 17.14 -14.86
C ARG A 645 -3.82 15.77 -14.34
N ARG A 646 -3.89 15.58 -13.03
CA ARG A 646 -3.43 14.36 -12.35
C ARG A 646 -4.53 13.77 -11.48
N LEU A 647 -4.60 12.44 -11.47
CA LEU A 647 -5.34 11.67 -10.50
C LEU A 647 -4.34 10.86 -9.67
N GLY A 648 -3.96 11.36 -8.53
CA GLY A 648 -2.84 10.81 -7.77
C GLY A 648 -1.56 10.75 -8.60
N ALA A 649 -1.00 9.55 -8.79
CA ALA A 649 0.19 9.34 -9.61
C ALA A 649 -0.08 9.34 -11.13
N ILE A 650 -1.34 9.22 -11.56
CA ILE A 650 -1.70 9.14 -12.98
C ILE A 650 -1.74 10.55 -13.58
N ARG A 651 -1.00 10.77 -14.65
CA ARG A 651 -1.11 11.96 -15.51
C ARG A 651 -2.22 11.73 -16.53
N LEU A 652 -3.35 12.42 -16.37
CA LEU A 652 -4.50 12.32 -17.29
C LEU A 652 -4.24 13.07 -18.60
N SER A 653 -3.84 14.33 -18.49
CA SER A 653 -3.51 15.17 -19.65
C SER A 653 -2.35 16.11 -19.34
N GLU A 654 -1.70 16.55 -20.41
CA GLU A 654 -0.65 17.57 -20.40
C GLU A 654 -1.00 18.60 -21.48
N GLN A 655 -1.03 19.87 -21.10
CA GLN A 655 -1.27 21.00 -22.00
C GLN A 655 -0.12 21.99 -21.86
N ASN A 656 0.49 22.35 -23.00
CA ASN A 656 1.45 23.43 -23.03
C ASN A 656 0.71 24.76 -22.91
N LEU A 657 1.15 25.60 -21.99
CA LEU A 657 0.63 26.94 -21.78
C LEU A 657 1.67 27.98 -22.25
N SER A 658 1.19 29.18 -22.58
CA SER A 658 2.07 30.33 -22.76
C SER A 658 2.81 30.63 -21.44
N VAL A 659 4.09 30.91 -21.51
CA VAL A 659 4.87 31.35 -20.36
C VAL A 659 4.59 32.83 -20.14
N GLU A 660 4.06 33.18 -18.97
CA GLU A 660 4.02 34.56 -18.51
C GLU A 660 5.40 34.94 -18.03
N ALA A 661 5.96 35.99 -18.61
CA ALA A 661 7.33 36.39 -18.35
C ALA A 661 7.43 37.32 -17.11
N ASP A 662 6.98 36.78 -15.97
CA ASP A 662 6.95 37.42 -14.66
C ASP A 662 8.22 37.15 -13.85
N GLU A 663 8.22 37.55 -12.57
CA GLU A 663 9.35 37.34 -11.68
C GLU A 663 9.62 35.86 -11.39
N GLU A 664 8.58 35.01 -11.35
CA GLU A 664 8.75 33.58 -11.15
C GLU A 664 9.42 32.94 -12.36
N ALA A 665 9.00 33.31 -13.55
CA ALA A 665 9.63 32.89 -14.79
C ALA A 665 11.11 33.30 -14.82
N ALA A 666 11.43 34.54 -14.43
CA ALA A 666 12.80 35.02 -14.37
C ALA A 666 13.68 34.20 -13.40
N ARG A 667 13.14 33.81 -12.23
CA ARG A 667 13.85 32.94 -11.26
C ARG A 667 14.10 31.55 -11.83
N VAL A 668 13.08 30.94 -12.46
CA VAL A 668 13.22 29.62 -13.07
C VAL A 668 14.21 29.65 -14.21
N LEU A 669 14.18 30.71 -15.06
CA LEU A 669 15.15 30.92 -16.15
C LEU A 669 16.58 31.08 -15.60
N ALA A 670 16.75 31.91 -14.59
CA ALA A 670 18.03 32.12 -13.92
C ALA A 670 18.63 30.82 -13.39
N ARG A 671 17.84 30.02 -12.64
CA ARG A 671 18.27 28.69 -12.15
C ARG A 671 18.64 27.74 -13.28
N GLY A 672 17.85 27.72 -14.35
CA GLY A 672 18.13 26.91 -15.53
C GLY A 672 19.43 27.29 -16.20
N ILE A 673 19.74 28.61 -16.30
CA ILE A 673 20.99 29.13 -16.84
C ILE A 673 22.18 28.78 -15.93
N ALA A 674 22.02 28.90 -14.60
CA ALA A 674 23.06 28.49 -13.66
C ALA A 674 23.42 27.01 -13.83
N ALA A 675 22.42 26.13 -13.99
CA ALA A 675 22.64 24.71 -14.25
C ALA A 675 23.33 24.43 -15.61
N LEU A 676 23.11 25.26 -16.63
CA LEU A 676 23.82 25.17 -17.91
C LEU A 676 25.24 25.75 -17.86
N GLY A 677 25.53 26.59 -16.90
CA GLY A 677 26.74 27.35 -16.71
C GLY A 677 26.58 28.84 -17.06
N VAL A 678 26.92 29.69 -16.09
CA VAL A 678 26.84 31.17 -16.19
C VAL A 678 27.71 31.73 -17.33
N SER A 679 28.75 31.02 -17.72
CA SER A 679 29.60 31.35 -18.88
C SER A 679 28.86 31.41 -20.24
N ARG A 680 27.65 30.81 -20.33
CA ARG A 680 26.82 30.86 -21.54
C ARG A 680 26.03 32.16 -21.70
N LEU A 681 26.00 33.01 -20.69
CA LEU A 681 25.39 34.34 -20.80
C LEU A 681 26.16 35.19 -21.84
N PRO A 682 25.51 36.14 -22.52
CA PRO A 682 26.11 36.96 -23.60
C PRO A 682 27.08 38.04 -23.07
N TRP A 683 28.13 37.61 -22.40
CA TRP A 683 29.12 38.49 -21.81
C TRP A 683 29.88 39.30 -22.88
N THR A 684 29.88 40.62 -22.76
CA THR A 684 30.80 41.44 -23.53
C THR A 684 32.24 41.32 -22.99
N LYS A 685 33.21 41.65 -23.83
CA LYS A 685 34.63 41.68 -23.42
C LYS A 685 34.84 42.58 -22.19
N GLY A 686 34.11 43.71 -22.11
CA GLY A 686 34.19 44.61 -20.97
C GLY A 686 33.63 44.03 -19.67
N GLN A 687 32.49 43.36 -19.76
CA GLN A 687 31.88 42.70 -18.59
C GLN A 687 32.74 41.52 -18.12
N ALA A 688 33.27 40.72 -19.04
CA ALA A 688 34.19 39.64 -18.67
C ALA A 688 35.44 40.22 -17.95
N GLN A 689 36.06 41.26 -18.51
CA GLN A 689 37.18 41.92 -17.87
C GLN A 689 36.82 42.54 -16.49
N LEU A 690 35.62 43.12 -16.34
CA LEU A 690 35.13 43.62 -15.08
C LEU A 690 35.08 42.49 -14.04
N ARG A 691 34.49 41.35 -14.38
CA ARG A 691 34.42 40.17 -13.52
C ARG A 691 35.81 39.67 -13.11
N ASP A 692 36.71 39.54 -14.09
CA ASP A 692 38.09 39.08 -13.84
C ASP A 692 38.84 40.04 -12.90
N ARG A 693 38.64 41.35 -13.05
CA ARG A 693 39.23 42.40 -12.16
C ARG A 693 38.73 42.29 -10.71
N VAL A 694 37.37 42.08 -10.55
CA VAL A 694 36.77 41.94 -9.23
C VAL A 694 37.19 40.62 -8.59
N ALA A 695 37.16 39.52 -9.33
CA ALA A 695 37.63 38.21 -8.83
C ALA A 695 39.12 38.25 -8.41
N PHE A 696 39.94 38.99 -9.16
CA PHE A 696 41.33 39.23 -8.77
C PHE A 696 41.44 39.96 -7.40
N LEU A 697 40.64 41.00 -7.20
CA LEU A 697 40.64 41.76 -5.94
C LEU A 697 40.04 40.94 -4.78
N HIS A 698 38.98 40.19 -5.02
CA HIS A 698 38.43 39.26 -4.07
C HIS A 698 39.50 38.26 -3.56
N LYS A 699 40.30 37.72 -4.47
CA LYS A 699 41.42 36.81 -4.12
C LYS A 699 42.54 37.53 -3.35
N ALA A 700 42.80 38.79 -3.65
CA ALA A 700 43.91 39.56 -3.05
C ALA A 700 43.56 40.23 -1.74
N GLU A 701 42.30 40.64 -1.56
CA GLU A 701 41.82 41.47 -0.42
C GLU A 701 40.71 40.85 0.40
N GLY A 702 40.14 39.67 -0.04
CA GLY A 702 39.10 38.93 0.66
C GLY A 702 37.70 39.48 0.46
N GLU A 703 36.85 39.27 1.44
CA GLU A 703 35.39 39.57 1.43
C GLU A 703 35.04 41.06 1.27
N GLU A 704 36.01 41.95 1.27
CA GLU A 704 35.78 43.38 0.95
C GLU A 704 35.28 43.53 -0.52
N TRP A 705 35.60 42.58 -1.38
CA TRP A 705 35.14 42.51 -2.79
C TRP A 705 34.19 41.32 -2.98
N PRO A 706 33.05 41.45 -3.74
CA PRO A 706 32.19 40.37 -4.02
C PRO A 706 32.89 39.28 -4.87
N ASP A 707 32.54 38.01 -4.65
CA ASP A 707 32.99 36.94 -5.52
C ASP A 707 32.12 36.88 -6.77
N LEU A 708 32.70 37.23 -7.94
CA LEU A 708 32.07 37.18 -9.25
C LEU A 708 32.58 35.99 -10.08
N SER A 709 33.08 34.93 -9.44
CA SER A 709 33.39 33.66 -10.11
C SER A 709 32.13 33.01 -10.69
N ASP A 710 32.30 32.14 -11.68
CA ASP A 710 31.17 31.43 -12.28
C ASP A 710 30.41 30.60 -11.23
N GLN A 711 31.12 30.06 -10.21
CA GLN A 711 30.52 29.30 -9.14
C GLN A 711 29.65 30.19 -8.22
N ALA A 712 30.21 31.30 -7.75
CA ALA A 712 29.47 32.19 -6.83
C ALA A 712 28.26 32.83 -7.53
N LEU A 713 28.41 33.20 -8.82
CA LEU A 713 27.32 33.71 -9.64
C LEU A 713 26.23 32.64 -9.91
N ALA A 714 26.59 31.38 -10.02
CA ALA A 714 25.62 30.31 -10.20
C ALA A 714 24.85 30.05 -8.89
N GLU A 715 25.52 30.09 -7.74
CA GLU A 715 24.91 29.89 -6.42
C GLU A 715 23.95 31.03 -6.04
N SER A 716 24.25 32.27 -6.42
CA SER A 716 23.43 33.46 -6.13
C SER A 716 22.58 33.95 -7.31
N VAL A 717 22.36 33.13 -8.34
CA VAL A 717 21.77 33.54 -9.62
C VAL A 717 20.38 34.19 -9.49
N GLU A 718 19.60 33.78 -8.51
CA GLU A 718 18.26 34.36 -8.27
C GLU A 718 18.32 35.80 -7.71
N GLU A 719 19.40 36.13 -7.02
CA GLU A 719 19.57 37.45 -6.39
C GLU A 719 20.12 38.47 -7.38
N TRP A 720 21.16 38.13 -8.14
CA TRP A 720 21.84 39.06 -9.01
C TRP A 720 21.30 39.13 -10.44
N LEU A 721 20.80 38.00 -11.01
CA LEU A 721 20.36 37.94 -12.39
C LEU A 721 18.84 38.04 -12.55
N ALA A 722 18.08 37.26 -11.77
CA ALA A 722 16.63 37.16 -11.99
C ALA A 722 15.89 38.52 -12.01
N PRO A 723 16.18 39.50 -11.16
CA PRO A 723 15.50 40.82 -11.22
C PRO A 723 15.69 41.57 -12.52
N TYR A 724 16.78 41.30 -13.24
CA TYR A 724 17.16 42.01 -14.45
C TYR A 724 16.71 41.32 -15.73
N ILE A 725 16.22 40.08 -15.65
CA ILE A 725 15.75 39.31 -16.79
C ILE A 725 14.23 39.06 -16.73
N VAL A 726 13.49 39.83 -15.94
CA VAL A 726 12.02 39.84 -15.98
C VAL A 726 11.57 40.23 -17.39
N GLY A 727 10.61 39.48 -17.95
CA GLY A 727 10.20 39.66 -19.34
C GLY A 727 10.97 38.76 -20.33
N ARG A 728 11.95 37.95 -19.89
CA ARG A 728 12.70 37.01 -20.70
C ARG A 728 12.23 35.58 -20.42
N VAL A 729 12.12 34.78 -21.46
CA VAL A 729 11.70 33.37 -21.36
C VAL A 729 12.71 32.39 -21.94
N ARG A 730 13.77 32.92 -22.59
CA ARG A 730 14.86 32.15 -23.20
C ARG A 730 16.21 32.75 -22.89
N LEU A 731 17.24 31.93 -22.89
CA LEU A 731 18.61 32.42 -22.76
C LEU A 731 18.97 33.43 -23.89
N GLU A 732 18.52 33.20 -25.13
CA GLU A 732 18.78 34.07 -26.28
C GLU A 732 18.10 35.44 -26.18
N ASP A 733 17.07 35.59 -25.33
CA ASP A 733 16.38 36.85 -25.12
C ASP A 733 17.17 37.79 -24.18
N ILE A 734 18.15 37.27 -23.46
CA ILE A 734 18.98 38.04 -22.52
C ILE A 734 19.99 38.83 -23.29
N THR A 735 20.05 40.12 -23.03
CA THR A 735 20.96 41.06 -23.70
C THR A 735 22.16 41.42 -22.80
N PRO A 736 23.26 41.87 -23.39
CA PRO A 736 24.36 42.47 -22.62
C PRO A 736 23.92 43.58 -21.66
N SER A 737 22.89 44.36 -22.03
CA SER A 737 22.39 45.44 -21.18
C SER A 737 21.71 44.92 -19.92
N ASP A 738 21.05 43.73 -19.97
CA ASP A 738 20.47 43.11 -18.79
C ASP A 738 21.59 42.75 -17.81
N LEU A 739 22.75 42.30 -18.33
CA LEU A 739 23.93 41.95 -17.51
C LEU A 739 24.64 43.18 -16.93
N ASP A 740 24.63 44.34 -17.65
CA ASP A 740 25.18 45.59 -17.13
C ASP A 740 24.43 46.04 -15.87
N GLY A 741 23.09 45.98 -15.92
CA GLY A 741 22.25 46.28 -14.77
C GLY A 741 22.54 45.35 -13.59
N ALA A 742 22.60 44.04 -13.85
CA ALA A 742 22.87 43.03 -12.83
C ALA A 742 24.26 43.20 -12.17
N LEU A 743 25.30 43.42 -12.95
CA LEU A 743 26.66 43.65 -12.44
C LEU A 743 26.76 44.97 -11.68
N ALA A 744 26.12 46.04 -12.16
CA ALA A 744 26.10 47.31 -11.45
C ALA A 744 25.46 47.22 -10.07
N ALA A 745 24.43 46.42 -9.91
CA ALA A 745 23.81 46.17 -8.60
C ALA A 745 24.69 45.33 -7.67
N SER A 746 25.52 44.45 -8.21
CA SER A 746 26.45 43.61 -7.44
C SER A 746 27.70 44.40 -6.96
N LEU A 747 27.97 45.58 -7.56
CA LEU A 747 29.12 46.41 -7.24
C LEU A 747 28.69 47.83 -6.81
N PRO A 748 28.66 48.13 -5.49
CA PRO A 748 28.41 49.47 -4.99
C PRO A 748 29.30 50.53 -5.59
N TYR A 749 28.81 51.76 -5.74
CA TYR A 749 29.48 52.85 -6.43
C TYR A 749 30.90 53.15 -5.89
N ASP A 750 31.12 53.02 -4.60
CA ASP A 750 32.44 53.23 -3.96
C ASP A 750 33.43 52.12 -4.38
N LEU A 751 32.99 50.85 -4.50
CA LEU A 751 33.81 49.76 -5.02
C LEU A 751 34.14 49.95 -6.49
N MET A 752 33.21 50.41 -7.34
CA MET A 752 33.47 50.73 -8.74
C MET A 752 34.56 51.79 -8.92
N ARG A 753 34.56 52.85 -8.08
CA ARG A 753 35.62 53.86 -8.13
C ARG A 753 36.97 53.32 -7.67
N ARG A 754 36.97 52.48 -6.66
CA ARG A 754 38.18 51.83 -6.18
C ARG A 754 38.73 50.82 -7.17
N LEU A 755 37.86 50.12 -7.89
CA LEU A 755 38.22 49.10 -8.89
C LEU A 755 39.15 49.70 -9.96
N ASP A 756 38.86 50.92 -10.45
CA ASP A 756 39.66 51.54 -11.48
C ASP A 756 41.05 51.98 -10.99
N VAL A 757 41.22 52.15 -9.67
CA VAL A 757 42.52 52.49 -9.05
C VAL A 757 43.29 51.22 -8.66
N GLU A 758 42.61 50.24 -8.07
CA GLU A 758 43.24 49.04 -7.47
C GLU A 758 43.47 47.91 -8.46
N ALA A 759 42.61 47.81 -9.48
CA ALA A 759 42.72 46.89 -10.62
C ALA A 759 42.34 47.57 -11.93
N PRO A 760 43.16 48.52 -12.44
CA PRO A 760 42.84 49.27 -13.66
C PRO A 760 42.67 48.34 -14.87
N SER A 761 41.79 48.69 -15.80
CA SER A 761 41.56 47.91 -17.03
C SER A 761 42.76 47.96 -17.97
N HIS A 762 43.59 49.02 -17.91
CA HIS A 762 44.72 49.24 -18.74
C HIS A 762 45.89 49.80 -17.91
N PHE A 763 47.08 49.47 -18.30
CA PHE A 763 48.33 50.04 -17.79
C PHE A 763 48.83 51.09 -18.79
N GLU A 764 49.13 52.25 -18.28
CA GLU A 764 49.75 53.31 -19.05
C GLU A 764 51.28 53.26 -18.88
N THR A 765 51.96 53.02 -19.97
CA THR A 765 53.40 52.91 -19.96
C THR A 765 54.06 54.30 -19.92
N PRO A 766 55.33 54.38 -19.46
CA PRO A 766 56.13 55.64 -19.57
C PRO A 766 56.18 56.22 -20.95
N ALA A 767 55.97 55.41 -22.01
CA ALA A 767 55.89 55.87 -23.40
C ALA A 767 54.51 56.46 -23.77
N GLY A 768 53.56 56.57 -22.82
CA GLY A 768 52.19 57.09 -23.07
C GLY A 768 51.30 56.14 -23.85
N ALA A 769 51.63 54.85 -24.00
CA ALA A 769 50.80 53.85 -24.60
C ALA A 769 49.93 53.14 -23.50
N ARG A 770 48.70 52.81 -23.84
CA ARG A 770 47.80 52.10 -22.95
C ARG A 770 47.62 50.66 -23.42
N HIS A 771 47.92 49.70 -22.55
CA HIS A 771 47.80 48.28 -22.81
C HIS A 771 46.79 47.65 -21.84
N ALA A 772 45.90 46.82 -22.37
CA ALA A 772 44.94 46.10 -21.55
C ALA A 772 45.65 45.10 -20.65
N LEU A 773 45.16 45.01 -19.41
CA LEU A 773 45.63 44.02 -18.44
C LEU A 773 44.73 42.75 -18.53
N ASP A 774 45.36 41.59 -18.60
CA ASP A 774 44.69 40.29 -18.58
C ASP A 774 44.70 39.76 -17.14
N TYR A 775 43.55 39.86 -16.48
CA TYR A 775 43.32 39.36 -15.12
C TYR A 775 42.96 37.87 -15.07
N ALA A 776 42.60 37.28 -16.19
CA ALA A 776 42.27 35.85 -16.29
C ALA A 776 43.50 34.95 -16.45
N ALA A 777 44.70 35.53 -16.60
CA ALA A 777 45.93 34.78 -16.81
C ALA A 777 46.25 33.88 -15.59
N PRO A 778 46.67 32.59 -15.82
CA PRO A 778 46.81 31.58 -14.76
C PRO A 778 47.76 31.97 -13.62
N ASN A 779 48.73 32.82 -13.92
CA ASN A 779 49.74 33.23 -12.94
C ASN A 779 49.50 34.62 -12.35
N GLY A 780 48.27 35.14 -12.39
CA GLY A 780 47.86 36.46 -11.96
C GLY A 780 47.93 37.50 -13.09
N PRO A 781 47.61 38.80 -12.77
CA PRO A 781 47.45 39.83 -13.76
C PRO A 781 48.66 39.93 -14.67
N LEU A 782 48.42 39.92 -15.98
CA LEU A 782 49.45 39.90 -17.01
C LEU A 782 49.39 41.16 -17.87
N LEU A 783 50.55 41.78 -18.10
CA LEU A 783 50.74 42.86 -19.07
C LEU A 783 51.69 42.38 -20.14
N SER A 784 51.18 42.21 -21.35
CA SER A 784 52.04 41.97 -22.54
C SER A 784 52.39 43.28 -23.21
N VAL A 785 53.68 43.68 -23.12
CA VAL A 785 54.14 45.01 -23.51
C VAL A 785 55.55 44.96 -24.12
N ARG A 786 55.81 45.78 -25.12
CA ARG A 786 57.17 45.85 -25.71
C ARG A 786 58.10 46.44 -24.64
N VAL A 787 59.25 45.79 -24.44
CA VAL A 787 60.20 46.14 -23.42
C VAL A 787 60.67 47.64 -23.52
N GLN A 788 60.66 48.23 -24.68
CA GLN A 788 61.04 49.62 -24.90
C GLN A 788 60.04 50.62 -24.35
N GLU A 789 58.80 50.21 -24.15
CA GLU A 789 57.78 51.11 -23.60
C GLU A 789 57.84 51.20 -22.06
N LEU A 790 58.66 50.33 -21.46
CA LEU A 790 58.86 50.29 -19.99
C LEU A 790 60.21 50.98 -19.59
N TYR A 791 60.99 51.50 -20.52
CA TYR A 791 62.23 52.21 -20.18
C TYR A 791 61.88 53.39 -19.25
N GLY A 792 62.80 53.74 -18.34
CA GLY A 792 62.57 54.77 -17.33
C GLY A 792 61.78 54.26 -16.06
N LEU A 793 61.31 53.02 -16.14
CA LEU A 793 60.60 52.44 -14.99
C LEU A 793 61.63 51.78 -14.03
N SER A 794 61.86 52.45 -12.91
CA SER A 794 62.82 52.00 -11.88
C SER A 794 62.14 51.14 -10.78
N GLN A 795 60.84 51.14 -10.73
CA GLN A 795 60.04 50.33 -9.78
C GLN A 795 59.18 49.34 -10.55
N HIS A 796 58.93 48.18 -9.95
CA HIS A 796 58.02 47.20 -10.55
C HIS A 796 56.58 47.66 -10.33
N PRO A 797 55.71 47.60 -11.38
CA PRO A 797 54.31 47.97 -11.22
C PRO A 797 53.58 46.94 -10.37
N THR A 798 52.70 47.43 -9.50
CA THR A 798 51.92 46.64 -8.57
C THR A 798 50.45 47.01 -8.64
N LEU A 799 49.59 46.07 -8.28
CA LEU A 799 48.15 46.18 -8.19
C LEU A 799 47.65 45.94 -6.77
N ALA A 800 46.36 46.09 -6.52
CA ALA A 800 45.75 45.84 -5.22
C ALA A 800 46.49 46.58 -4.09
N ARG A 801 46.61 47.92 -4.18
CA ARG A 801 47.30 48.76 -3.19
C ARG A 801 48.77 48.37 -2.94
N GLY A 802 49.47 47.89 -3.99
CA GLY A 802 50.86 47.48 -3.83
C GLY A 802 51.10 46.05 -3.38
N ARG A 803 50.04 45.26 -3.14
CA ARG A 803 50.15 43.89 -2.62
C ARG A 803 50.53 42.85 -3.65
N VAL A 804 50.17 43.07 -4.91
CA VAL A 804 50.35 42.07 -5.96
C VAL A 804 51.23 42.67 -7.07
N PRO A 805 52.40 42.07 -7.34
CA PRO A 805 53.24 42.51 -8.46
C PRO A 805 52.61 42.11 -9.77
N LEU A 806 52.57 43.02 -10.75
CA LEU A 806 52.06 42.77 -12.10
C LEU A 806 53.02 41.84 -12.84
N THR A 807 52.48 40.78 -13.44
CA THR A 807 53.28 39.92 -14.31
C THR A 807 53.52 40.62 -15.65
N LEU A 808 54.79 40.92 -15.97
CA LEU A 808 55.17 41.56 -17.23
C LEU A 808 55.63 40.51 -18.22
N GLU A 809 54.90 40.34 -19.32
CA GLU A 809 55.39 39.64 -20.49
C GLU A 809 56.04 40.63 -21.43
N LEU A 810 57.34 40.63 -21.41
CA LEU A 810 58.17 41.54 -22.19
C LEU A 810 58.25 41.08 -23.62
N LEU A 811 57.85 41.96 -24.55
CA LEU A 811 57.75 41.61 -25.95
C LEU A 811 58.89 42.36 -26.75
N SER A 812 59.32 41.70 -27.80
CA SER A 812 60.20 42.30 -28.79
C SER A 812 59.46 43.41 -29.60
N PRO A 813 60.18 44.25 -30.37
CA PRO A 813 59.60 45.21 -31.27
C PRO A 813 58.55 44.59 -32.28
N ALA A 814 58.69 43.31 -32.56
CA ALA A 814 57.78 42.58 -33.46
C ALA A 814 56.72 41.78 -32.64
N HIS A 815 56.45 42.17 -31.38
CA HIS A 815 55.44 41.55 -30.49
C HIS A 815 55.64 40.04 -30.21
N ARG A 816 56.93 39.59 -30.23
CA ARG A 816 57.24 38.19 -29.80
C ARG A 816 57.68 38.15 -28.33
N PRO A 817 57.25 37.22 -27.51
CA PRO A 817 57.72 37.14 -26.15
C PRO A 817 59.23 37.03 -26.05
N ILE A 818 59.79 37.77 -25.13
CA ILE A 818 61.23 37.76 -24.77
C ILE A 818 61.41 37.08 -23.42
N GLN A 819 60.75 37.57 -22.41
CA GLN A 819 60.82 37.10 -21.05
C GLN A 819 59.57 37.51 -20.27
N THR A 820 59.23 36.71 -19.26
CA THR A 820 58.20 37.08 -18.28
C THR A 820 58.89 37.39 -16.94
N THR A 821 58.51 38.50 -16.32
CA THR A 821 59.09 38.89 -15.01
C THR A 821 58.02 39.48 -14.08
N ARG A 822 58.24 39.29 -12.79
CA ARG A 822 57.51 39.95 -11.67
C ARG A 822 58.40 40.85 -10.85
N ASP A 823 59.64 41.05 -11.33
CA ASP A 823 60.62 41.95 -10.74
C ASP A 823 61.39 42.65 -11.87
N LEU A 824 60.92 43.81 -12.27
CA LEU A 824 61.51 44.58 -13.39
C LEU A 824 62.88 45.13 -13.00
N PRO A 825 63.12 45.68 -11.78
CA PRO A 825 64.46 46.12 -11.37
C PRO A 825 65.50 45.00 -11.42
N SER A 826 65.17 43.77 -10.93
CA SER A 826 66.10 42.64 -11.06
C SER A 826 66.33 42.20 -12.50
N PHE A 827 65.33 42.31 -13.36
CA PHE A 827 65.50 42.07 -14.79
C PHE A 827 66.44 43.08 -15.44
N TRP A 828 66.30 44.37 -15.10
CA TRP A 828 67.20 45.43 -15.62
C TRP A 828 68.63 45.21 -15.14
N ALA A 829 68.84 44.80 -13.90
CA ALA A 829 70.16 44.59 -13.31
C ALA A 829 70.81 43.27 -13.76
N GLY A 830 70.04 42.27 -14.05
CA GLY A 830 70.56 40.93 -14.42
C GLY A 830 70.40 40.57 -15.89
N SER A 831 69.26 39.95 -16.29
CA SER A 831 69.08 39.38 -17.61
C SER A 831 69.05 40.36 -18.75
N TRP A 832 68.90 41.64 -18.48
CA TRP A 832 68.85 42.70 -19.54
C TRP A 832 70.06 42.70 -20.43
N ASN A 833 71.25 42.52 -19.91
CA ASN A 833 72.48 42.57 -20.75
C ASN A 833 72.49 41.44 -21.79
N GLU A 834 72.00 40.30 -21.48
CA GLU A 834 71.86 39.19 -22.45
C GLU A 834 70.79 39.47 -23.49
N VAL A 835 69.61 39.88 -23.01
CA VAL A 835 68.45 40.21 -23.83
C VAL A 835 68.84 41.37 -24.79
N LYS A 836 69.51 42.40 -24.29
CA LYS A 836 70.01 43.54 -25.10
C LYS A 836 70.94 43.08 -26.21
N LYS A 837 71.88 42.17 -25.90
CA LYS A 837 72.86 41.65 -26.92
C LYS A 837 72.10 40.88 -28.02
N GLU A 838 71.20 40.00 -27.63
CA GLU A 838 70.41 39.23 -28.57
C GLU A 838 69.49 40.09 -29.40
N MET A 839 68.73 40.98 -28.75
CA MET A 839 67.71 41.78 -29.44
C MET A 839 68.37 42.93 -30.31
N LYS A 840 69.50 43.47 -29.90
CA LYS A 840 70.24 44.42 -30.76
C LYS A 840 70.69 43.79 -32.04
N GLY A 841 71.04 42.51 -32.02
CA GLY A 841 71.41 41.77 -33.25
C GLY A 841 70.18 41.60 -34.18
N ARG A 842 68.98 41.29 -33.57
CA ARG A 842 67.74 41.05 -34.38
C ARG A 842 67.04 42.36 -34.79
N TYR A 843 67.15 43.41 -33.96
CA TYR A 843 66.46 44.72 -34.21
C TYR A 843 67.40 45.87 -34.03
N PRO A 844 68.41 46.02 -34.88
CA PRO A 844 69.50 47.04 -34.78
C PRO A 844 69.04 48.48 -34.86
N ARG A 845 67.87 48.74 -35.48
CA ARG A 845 67.32 50.09 -35.60
C ARG A 845 66.62 50.63 -34.37
N HIS A 846 66.37 49.76 -33.39
CA HIS A 846 65.70 50.10 -32.09
C HIS A 846 66.74 50.52 -31.05
N LEU A 847 66.22 51.22 -30.01
CA LEU A 847 67.02 51.67 -28.86
C LEU A 847 67.23 50.51 -27.92
N TRP A 848 68.50 50.20 -27.53
CA TRP A 848 68.86 49.17 -26.58
C TRP A 848 69.88 49.82 -25.57
N PRO A 849 69.40 50.60 -24.55
CA PRO A 849 70.24 51.37 -23.60
C PRO A 849 71.05 50.44 -22.70
N ASP A 850 72.17 50.96 -22.21
CA ASP A 850 72.94 50.22 -21.16
C ASP A 850 72.25 50.28 -19.79
N ASP A 851 71.59 51.33 -19.49
CA ASP A 851 70.75 51.49 -18.34
C ASP A 851 69.31 51.77 -18.79
N PRO A 852 68.45 50.73 -18.83
CA PRO A 852 67.03 50.84 -19.19
C PRO A 852 66.20 51.61 -18.17
N ALA A 853 66.61 51.58 -16.90
CA ALA A 853 65.86 52.23 -15.81
C ALA A 853 65.84 53.75 -15.87
N SER A 854 66.88 54.33 -16.52
CA SER A 854 67.00 55.79 -16.70
C SER A 854 66.71 56.22 -18.16
N ALA A 855 66.54 55.31 -19.09
CA ALA A 855 66.34 55.58 -20.49
C ALA A 855 64.94 56.11 -20.85
N LEU A 856 64.81 56.92 -21.87
CA LEU A 856 63.51 57.42 -22.34
C LEU A 856 62.70 56.26 -23.01
N ALA A 857 61.50 56.11 -22.55
CA ALA A 857 60.57 55.15 -23.10
C ALA A 857 60.11 55.57 -24.50
N THR A 858 59.84 54.59 -25.38
CA THR A 858 59.44 54.87 -26.74
C THR A 858 58.56 53.78 -27.34
N THR A 859 57.53 54.19 -28.11
CA THR A 859 56.72 53.31 -28.95
C THR A 859 57.29 53.12 -30.30
N ARG A 860 58.37 53.85 -30.65
CA ARG A 860 59.05 53.88 -31.96
C ARG A 860 60.43 53.22 -31.87
N ALA A 861 61.05 53.11 -33.04
CA ALA A 861 62.41 52.56 -33.08
C ALA A 861 63.47 53.46 -32.33
N LYS A 862 63.27 54.77 -32.23
CA LYS A 862 64.03 55.73 -31.44
C LYS A 862 63.11 56.78 -30.81
N PRO A 863 63.38 57.26 -29.55
CA PRO A 863 62.64 58.40 -29.01
C PRO A 863 62.74 59.64 -29.94
N ARG A 864 61.71 60.49 -29.92
CA ARG A 864 61.85 61.84 -30.50
C ARG A 864 62.69 62.63 -29.53
N GLY A 865 63.85 63.21 -30.01
CA GLY A 865 64.67 64.16 -29.36
C GLY A 865 63.97 65.48 -29.10
#